data_a16792d8fc02eb014b8a11df24391890
#
_entry.id   a16792d8fc02eb014b8a11df24391890
#
_cell.length_a   1.000
_cell.length_b   1.000
_cell.length_c   1.000
_cell.angle_alpha   90.00
_cell.angle_beta   90.00
_cell.angle_gamma   90.00
#
_symmetry.space_group_name_H-M   'P 1'
#
loop_
_entity.id
_entity.type
_entity.pdbx_description
1 polymer ?
#
loop_
_entity_poly.entity_id
_entity_poly.type
_entity_poly.pdbx_seq_one_letter_code
_entity_poly.pdbx_strand_id
1 'polypeptide(L)'
;MAEIAAPTTPMMRQYLETKARYPDAILFFRLGDFYEMFFEDAIAASEALQITLTARAKGDEKVPMCGVPHHAARGYVARLLEKGFKVAICDQVEEPGRSAIVRREVTRVVTPGMVFDDQVLDPREASFLGSIAPGERGGGLALLDASTGLLQCGEVPDDARLVEELRRVGVRELLLPRGADPDRTDAIARAVGAPVARRDDAEFTRAEERLRRHLGVAGLEGFGVAGLPLGLAAAAAALAYLEETQRASPRHVDRIARLALEGVLLLDEATRANLELERSLSGGRRQGTLLALLDRSVTAPGGRRVAEWLRYPLLDPRAIGARLDAVEELCASSVAREDLAAALRPVGDAERLLSRIVLGQGNARDLRALAGALLALPALSDLLAGRQAEALRQAGGRMRGLEDLAGLLDRAVAEDPPASLREGGIVRRGHSRELDEIVAVAEDGKGTIARLEAKERERTGIGSLKVRYNRVFGYYIEVTKPNLHLVPKEYERRQTTVGGERFVTPELREFEERVLTAEERRFALEERIFEELRATVAEAAPRIRSAADAGATADALLSLARVAAERGWARPAVDSSEALEIEDGRHPVVEAMLPRDSGGFVPNDVAVASRGDPAFERHGCLHVITGPNMAGKSTVLRQAALTALLAQMGSFVPAGSARVGLVDRVFTRVGASDDLARGRSTFMVEMTETAAILHNATRRSLVVLDEIGRGTSTFDGVSIAWAVAEHLHDRVGCRTLFATHYHELQDLAREREGVRNLTVAVREVGDQVVFLRKLVAGGASRSYGIEVAKLAGLPAEVLARAREILRNLEALEMDEGGHAALARGRRHGAASPDQLGLFGAPPDPVAAGLREEIAGLDLDGLRPLDALNLIAAWKKRLG
;
A
#
# COMPACT_ATOMS: atom_id res chain seq x y z
N MET A 1 -32.78 -4.71 22.01
CA MET A 1 -31.81 -4.93 23.10
C MET A 1 -32.48 -5.86 24.11
N ALA A 2 -32.06 -7.14 24.13
CA ALA A 2 -32.53 -8.05 25.16
C ALA A 2 -31.95 -7.64 26.52
N GLU A 3 -32.77 -7.52 27.56
CA GLU A 3 -32.31 -7.32 28.95
C GLU A 3 -31.37 -8.46 29.33
N ILE A 4 -30.08 -8.16 29.36
CA ILE A 4 -29.05 -9.07 29.87
C ILE A 4 -29.17 -9.06 31.37
N ALA A 5 -29.58 -10.19 31.97
CA ALA A 5 -29.65 -10.39 33.42
C ALA A 5 -28.34 -9.97 34.09
N ALA A 6 -28.42 -9.33 35.25
CA ALA A 6 -27.28 -8.74 35.94
C ALA A 6 -26.13 -9.75 36.18
N PRO A 7 -24.88 -9.44 35.86
CA PRO A 7 -23.77 -10.39 35.95
C PRO A 7 -23.53 -10.83 37.39
N THR A 8 -23.53 -12.17 37.61
CA THR A 8 -23.44 -12.78 38.95
C THR A 8 -22.03 -12.80 39.53
N THR A 9 -20.99 -12.44 38.76
CA THR A 9 -19.60 -12.45 39.25
C THR A 9 -18.92 -11.07 39.16
N PRO A 10 -18.09 -10.71 40.14
CA PRO A 10 -17.37 -9.44 40.13
C PRO A 10 -16.49 -9.23 38.90
N MET A 11 -15.88 -10.28 38.38
CA MET A 11 -15.07 -10.25 37.16
C MET A 11 -15.91 -9.90 35.91
N MET A 12 -17.10 -10.51 35.79
CA MET A 12 -17.99 -10.24 34.65
C MET A 12 -18.53 -8.80 34.69
N ARG A 13 -18.74 -8.27 35.90
CA ARG A 13 -19.12 -6.87 36.08
C ARG A 13 -18.01 -5.95 35.58
N GLN A 14 -16.75 -6.21 35.96
CA GLN A 14 -15.58 -5.46 35.49
C GLN A 14 -15.46 -5.52 33.94
N TYR A 15 -15.74 -6.70 33.33
CA TYR A 15 -15.76 -6.85 31.87
C TYR A 15 -16.82 -5.93 31.23
N LEU A 16 -18.05 -5.96 31.70
CA LEU A 16 -19.15 -5.17 31.14
C LEU A 16 -18.94 -3.65 31.35
N GLU A 17 -18.44 -3.25 32.50
CA GLU A 17 -18.08 -1.85 32.78
C GLU A 17 -16.98 -1.36 31.84
N THR A 18 -16.00 -2.22 31.56
CA THR A 18 -14.94 -1.90 30.59
C THR A 18 -15.49 -1.86 29.17
N LYS A 19 -16.30 -2.85 28.78
CA LYS A 19 -16.92 -2.91 27.43
C LYS A 19 -17.82 -1.69 27.15
N ALA A 20 -18.55 -1.21 28.14
CA ALA A 20 -19.39 -0.02 27.99
C ALA A 20 -18.61 1.25 27.63
N ARG A 21 -17.31 1.32 27.96
CA ARG A 21 -16.43 2.44 27.59
C ARG A 21 -15.85 2.27 26.18
N TYR A 22 -15.83 1.07 25.62
CA TYR A 22 -15.27 0.74 24.32
C TYR A 22 -16.27 -0.14 23.52
N PRO A 23 -17.48 0.39 23.23
CA PRO A 23 -18.56 -0.41 22.64
C PRO A 23 -18.26 -0.90 21.23
N ASP A 24 -17.43 -0.15 20.48
CA ASP A 24 -17.05 -0.41 19.08
C ASP A 24 -15.76 -1.24 18.92
N ALA A 25 -15.14 -1.67 20.04
CA ALA A 25 -13.90 -2.46 20.01
C ALA A 25 -14.13 -3.87 20.61
N ILE A 26 -13.52 -4.90 20.04
CA ILE A 26 -13.45 -6.23 20.63
C ILE A 26 -12.55 -6.16 21.86
N LEU A 27 -13.08 -6.51 23.04
CA LEU A 27 -12.37 -6.42 24.30
C LEU A 27 -11.53 -7.69 24.57
N PHE A 28 -10.22 -7.58 24.47
CA PHE A 28 -9.27 -8.60 24.90
C PHE A 28 -9.04 -8.48 26.40
N PHE A 29 -9.76 -9.24 27.20
CA PHE A 29 -9.75 -9.14 28.65
C PHE A 29 -8.81 -10.19 29.26
N ARG A 30 -7.72 -9.73 29.93
CA ARG A 30 -6.70 -10.62 30.48
C ARG A 30 -7.21 -11.47 31.63
N LEU A 31 -7.15 -12.80 31.48
CA LEU A 31 -7.44 -13.78 32.53
C LEU A 31 -6.34 -14.84 32.56
N GLY A 32 -5.40 -14.67 33.51
CA GLY A 32 -4.23 -15.56 33.59
C GLY A 32 -3.36 -15.45 32.32
N ASP A 33 -3.16 -16.58 31.65
CA ASP A 33 -2.35 -16.69 30.45
C ASP A 33 -3.13 -16.48 29.14
N PHE A 34 -4.41 -16.10 29.24
CA PHE A 34 -5.29 -15.86 28.09
C PHE A 34 -5.85 -14.46 28.07
N TYR A 35 -6.17 -13.98 26.86
CA TYR A 35 -7.15 -12.95 26.65
C TYR A 35 -8.47 -13.62 26.29
N GLU A 36 -9.48 -13.40 27.12
CA GLU A 36 -10.83 -13.94 26.93
C GLU A 36 -11.78 -12.85 26.44
N MET A 37 -12.66 -13.20 25.53
CA MET A 37 -13.71 -12.38 24.98
C MET A 37 -15.05 -13.01 25.32
N PHE A 38 -16.07 -12.18 25.59
CA PHE A 38 -17.39 -12.64 26.03
C PHE A 38 -18.49 -11.99 25.19
N PHE A 39 -19.69 -12.59 25.25
CA PHE A 39 -20.90 -12.10 24.58
C PHE A 39 -20.72 -11.90 23.06
N GLU A 40 -21.14 -10.76 22.53
CA GLU A 40 -21.06 -10.41 21.11
C GLU A 40 -19.61 -10.36 20.63
N ASP A 41 -18.67 -9.91 21.47
CA ASP A 41 -17.24 -9.89 21.14
C ASP A 41 -16.70 -11.29 20.88
N ALA A 42 -17.17 -12.30 21.67
CA ALA A 42 -16.75 -13.67 21.47
C ALA A 42 -17.28 -14.25 20.15
N ILE A 43 -18.51 -13.94 19.80
CA ILE A 43 -19.14 -14.39 18.55
C ILE A 43 -18.39 -13.77 17.36
N ALA A 44 -18.22 -12.46 17.35
CA ALA A 44 -17.53 -11.74 16.30
C ALA A 44 -16.06 -12.17 16.14
N ALA A 45 -15.35 -12.31 17.26
CA ALA A 45 -13.94 -12.75 17.25
C ALA A 45 -13.81 -14.22 16.81
N SER A 46 -14.69 -15.10 17.27
CA SER A 46 -14.69 -16.52 16.88
C SER A 46 -14.88 -16.68 15.37
N GLU A 47 -15.85 -15.99 14.79
CA GLU A 47 -16.11 -15.99 13.35
C GLU A 47 -14.94 -15.38 12.56
N ALA A 48 -14.48 -14.20 12.99
CA ALA A 48 -13.41 -13.49 12.32
C ALA A 48 -12.07 -14.25 12.35
N LEU A 49 -11.74 -14.89 13.47
CA LEU A 49 -10.46 -15.57 13.68
C LEU A 49 -10.51 -17.05 13.35
N GLN A 50 -11.71 -17.61 13.13
CA GLN A 50 -11.95 -19.06 12.95
C GLN A 50 -11.40 -19.87 14.13
N ILE A 51 -11.69 -19.39 15.36
CA ILE A 51 -11.37 -20.08 16.62
C ILE A 51 -12.63 -20.62 17.27
N THR A 52 -12.48 -21.60 18.17
CA THR A 52 -13.61 -22.27 18.82
C THR A 52 -14.39 -21.32 19.71
N LEU A 53 -15.69 -21.19 19.46
CA LEU A 53 -16.62 -20.53 20.36
C LEU A 53 -17.04 -21.55 21.43
N THR A 54 -16.81 -21.21 22.69
CA THR A 54 -17.21 -22.00 23.87
C THR A 54 -18.24 -21.21 24.68
N ALA A 55 -18.68 -21.78 25.78
CA ALA A 55 -19.57 -21.10 26.73
C ALA A 55 -19.06 -21.28 28.14
N ARG A 56 -19.05 -20.21 28.91
CA ARG A 56 -18.82 -20.28 30.37
C ARG A 56 -20.16 -20.50 31.05
N ALA A 57 -20.31 -21.69 31.64
CA ALA A 57 -21.55 -22.04 32.35
C ALA A 57 -21.45 -21.66 33.83
N LYS A 58 -22.51 -20.97 34.34
CA LYS A 58 -22.79 -20.88 35.76
C LYS A 58 -24.32 -20.91 35.93
N GLY A 59 -24.89 -22.06 36.28
CA GLY A 59 -26.35 -22.29 36.27
C GLY A 59 -26.88 -22.47 34.83
N ASP A 60 -28.14 -22.13 34.60
CA ASP A 60 -28.81 -22.28 33.30
C ASP A 60 -28.40 -21.25 32.22
N GLU A 61 -27.62 -20.24 32.56
CA GLU A 61 -27.18 -19.21 31.59
C GLU A 61 -25.77 -19.54 31.04
N LYS A 62 -25.70 -19.80 29.73
CA LYS A 62 -24.47 -20.01 28.98
C LYS A 62 -24.03 -18.69 28.35
N VAL A 63 -22.94 -18.11 28.84
CA VAL A 63 -22.32 -16.91 28.25
C VAL A 63 -21.36 -17.33 27.13
N PRO A 64 -21.55 -16.88 25.85
CA PRO A 64 -20.60 -17.15 24.78
C PRO A 64 -19.21 -16.62 25.16
N MET A 65 -18.19 -17.43 24.91
CA MET A 65 -16.80 -17.11 25.23
C MET A 65 -15.86 -17.71 24.19
N CYS A 66 -14.83 -16.96 23.84
CA CYS A 66 -13.65 -17.49 23.17
C CYS A 66 -12.39 -16.86 23.78
N GLY A 67 -11.21 -17.44 23.52
CA GLY A 67 -9.99 -16.91 24.09
C GLY A 67 -8.77 -17.25 23.24
N VAL A 68 -7.75 -16.41 23.37
CA VAL A 68 -6.45 -16.56 22.71
C VAL A 68 -5.32 -16.52 23.75
N PRO A 69 -4.26 -17.30 23.58
CA PRO A 69 -3.11 -17.23 24.48
C PRO A 69 -2.47 -15.84 24.45
N HIS A 70 -2.13 -15.29 25.63
CA HIS A 70 -1.53 -13.98 25.74
C HIS A 70 -0.26 -13.82 24.89
N HIS A 71 0.63 -14.79 24.91
CA HIS A 71 1.89 -14.76 24.16
C HIS A 71 1.68 -14.77 22.63
N ALA A 72 0.53 -15.27 22.15
CA ALA A 72 0.17 -15.34 20.73
C ALA A 72 -0.83 -14.25 20.31
N ALA A 73 -1.29 -13.40 21.21
CA ALA A 73 -2.36 -12.41 20.98
C ALA A 73 -2.09 -11.48 19.79
N ARG A 74 -0.83 -11.11 19.56
CA ARG A 74 -0.44 -10.18 18.47
C ARG A 74 -0.89 -10.65 17.09
N GLY A 75 -0.69 -11.93 16.76
CA GLY A 75 -1.12 -12.49 15.48
C GLY A 75 -2.65 -12.52 15.32
N TYR A 76 -3.40 -12.70 16.41
CA TYR A 76 -4.85 -12.63 16.38
C TYR A 76 -5.36 -11.19 16.25
N VAL A 77 -4.72 -10.24 16.93
CA VAL A 77 -5.02 -8.80 16.77
C VAL A 77 -4.80 -8.39 15.33
N ALA A 78 -3.68 -8.75 14.69
CA ALA A 78 -3.40 -8.45 13.29
C ALA A 78 -4.54 -8.88 12.36
N ARG A 79 -5.01 -10.14 12.52
CA ARG A 79 -6.11 -10.69 11.70
C ARG A 79 -7.45 -9.99 11.93
N LEU A 80 -7.72 -9.48 13.13
CA LEU A 80 -8.90 -8.68 13.41
C LEU A 80 -8.81 -7.30 12.76
N LEU A 81 -7.64 -6.64 12.83
CA LEU A 81 -7.40 -5.35 12.20
C LEU A 81 -7.53 -5.40 10.67
N GLU A 82 -7.03 -6.47 10.03
CA GLU A 82 -7.19 -6.70 8.58
C GLU A 82 -8.67 -6.79 8.17
N LYS A 83 -9.53 -7.25 9.09
CA LYS A 83 -10.99 -7.32 8.89
C LYS A 83 -11.72 -6.04 9.33
N GLY A 84 -10.98 -4.99 9.70
CA GLY A 84 -11.53 -3.69 10.09
C GLY A 84 -12.00 -3.57 11.54
N PHE A 85 -11.79 -4.58 12.39
CA PHE A 85 -12.16 -4.50 13.79
C PHE A 85 -11.15 -3.68 14.59
N LYS A 86 -11.65 -2.99 15.64
CA LYS A 86 -10.83 -2.39 16.68
C LYS A 86 -10.67 -3.37 17.84
N VAL A 87 -9.55 -3.34 18.53
CA VAL A 87 -9.25 -4.24 19.66
C VAL A 87 -8.81 -3.42 20.86
N ALA A 88 -9.55 -3.50 21.97
CA ALA A 88 -9.18 -2.92 23.26
C ALA A 88 -8.41 -3.95 24.10
N ILE A 89 -7.14 -3.69 24.39
CA ILE A 89 -6.29 -4.56 25.20
C ILE A 89 -6.46 -4.17 26.67
N CYS A 90 -7.01 -5.09 27.47
CA CYS A 90 -7.28 -4.89 28.90
C CYS A 90 -6.38 -5.81 29.72
N ASP A 91 -5.35 -5.24 30.32
CA ASP A 91 -4.34 -5.93 31.11
C ASP A 91 -4.56 -5.80 32.62
N GLN A 92 -3.93 -6.71 33.38
CA GLN A 92 -3.90 -6.65 34.83
C GLN A 92 -2.90 -5.58 35.28
N VAL A 93 -3.37 -4.58 36.02
CA VAL A 93 -2.56 -3.46 36.53
C VAL A 93 -2.11 -3.64 37.99
N GLU A 94 -2.57 -4.72 38.64
CA GLU A 94 -2.19 -5.11 40.01
C GLU A 94 -1.63 -6.54 40.02
N GLU A 95 -0.70 -6.80 40.95
CA GLU A 95 -0.17 -8.14 41.17
C GLU A 95 -1.21 -9.07 41.78
N PRO A 96 -1.33 -10.32 41.29
CA PRO A 96 -2.22 -11.32 41.92
C PRO A 96 -1.84 -11.57 43.37
N GLY A 97 -2.80 -11.42 44.28
CA GLY A 97 -2.64 -11.74 45.70
C GLY A 97 -2.74 -10.55 46.68
N ARG A 98 -2.74 -9.30 46.20
CA ARG A 98 -2.94 -8.12 47.04
C ARG A 98 -4.42 -7.73 47.25
N SER A 99 -5.32 -8.15 46.32
CA SER A 99 -6.76 -7.89 46.42
C SER A 99 -7.56 -9.14 46.05
N ALA A 100 -8.84 -9.23 46.55
CA ALA A 100 -9.73 -10.33 46.19
C ALA A 100 -10.09 -10.38 44.70
N ILE A 101 -9.91 -9.27 43.97
CA ILE A 101 -10.16 -9.13 42.54
C ILE A 101 -9.03 -8.26 41.97
N VAL A 102 -8.24 -8.83 41.08
CA VAL A 102 -7.19 -8.10 40.36
C VAL A 102 -7.81 -7.03 39.47
N ARG A 103 -7.37 -5.77 39.63
CA ARG A 103 -7.82 -4.65 38.81
C ARG A 103 -7.25 -4.77 37.41
N ARG A 104 -8.12 -4.53 36.42
CA ARG A 104 -7.79 -4.53 35.00
C ARG A 104 -8.18 -3.23 34.37
N GLU A 105 -7.33 -2.72 33.50
CA GLU A 105 -7.59 -1.50 32.74
C GLU A 105 -7.22 -1.71 31.27
N VAL A 106 -7.91 -0.97 30.39
CA VAL A 106 -7.51 -0.92 28.99
C VAL A 106 -6.21 -0.11 28.91
N THR A 107 -5.14 -0.79 28.54
CA THR A 107 -3.82 -0.18 28.40
C THR A 107 -3.64 0.50 27.07
N ARG A 108 -4.29 0.00 26.04
CA ARG A 108 -4.30 0.58 24.68
C ARG A 108 -5.50 0.09 23.88
N VAL A 109 -5.88 0.89 22.87
CA VAL A 109 -6.82 0.48 21.81
C VAL A 109 -6.04 0.40 20.50
N VAL A 110 -6.05 -0.77 19.87
CA VAL A 110 -5.42 -0.98 18.57
C VAL A 110 -6.49 -0.90 17.50
N THR A 111 -6.28 -0.05 16.52
CA THR A 111 -7.20 0.16 15.39
C THR A 111 -6.47 -0.03 14.06
N PRO A 112 -7.16 -0.24 12.95
CA PRO A 112 -6.52 -0.43 11.64
C PRO A 112 -5.53 0.68 11.26
N GLY A 113 -5.81 1.93 11.65
CA GLY A 113 -4.94 3.10 11.41
C GLY A 113 -3.91 3.37 12.51
N MET A 114 -3.96 2.67 13.66
CA MET A 114 -3.14 2.91 14.84
C MET A 114 -2.39 1.65 15.26
N VAL A 115 -1.47 1.20 14.41
CA VAL A 115 -0.64 0.00 14.63
C VAL A 115 0.81 0.40 14.81
N PHE A 116 1.47 -0.14 15.85
CA PHE A 116 2.89 0.09 16.16
C PHE A 116 3.71 -1.20 16.18
N ASP A 117 3.04 -2.35 16.15
CA ASP A 117 3.70 -3.63 16.29
C ASP A 117 4.28 -4.10 14.95
N ASP A 118 5.61 -4.27 14.89
CA ASP A 118 6.33 -4.70 13.69
C ASP A 118 5.91 -6.10 13.21
N GLN A 119 5.26 -6.90 14.05
CA GLN A 119 4.73 -8.22 13.63
C GLN A 119 3.39 -8.10 12.88
N VAL A 120 2.74 -6.94 12.98
CA VAL A 120 1.46 -6.64 12.35
C VAL A 120 1.66 -5.79 11.08
N LEU A 121 2.63 -4.88 11.13
CA LEU A 121 2.95 -3.97 10.02
C LEU A 121 3.86 -4.65 9.00
N ASP A 122 3.58 -4.45 7.71
CA ASP A 122 4.61 -4.68 6.69
C ASP A 122 5.72 -3.64 6.89
N PRO A 123 6.98 -4.06 7.10
CA PRO A 123 8.07 -3.11 7.32
C PRO A 123 8.27 -2.13 6.16
N ARG A 124 7.96 -2.54 4.93
CA ARG A 124 8.16 -1.77 3.70
C ARG A 124 6.93 -0.97 3.25
N GLU A 125 5.82 -1.04 4.00
CA GLU A 125 4.61 -0.25 3.75
C GLU A 125 4.42 0.81 4.85
N ALA A 126 3.98 2.02 4.45
CA ALA A 126 3.48 3.02 5.38
C ALA A 126 2.04 2.66 5.79
N SER A 127 1.66 2.97 7.02
CA SER A 127 0.31 2.70 7.55
C SER A 127 -0.36 4.02 7.93
N PHE A 128 -1.19 4.54 7.05
CA PHE A 128 -1.82 5.84 7.24
C PHE A 128 -3.21 5.76 7.86
N LEU A 129 -3.41 6.56 8.91
CA LEU A 129 -4.70 7.06 9.34
C LEU A 129 -5.02 8.30 8.51
N GLY A 130 -6.19 8.33 7.86
CA GLY A 130 -6.73 9.52 7.21
C GLY A 130 -7.66 10.29 8.14
N SER A 131 -7.63 11.61 8.10
CA SER A 131 -8.61 12.46 8.80
C SER A 131 -9.09 13.55 7.85
N ILE A 132 -10.38 13.83 7.86
CA ILE A 132 -11.01 14.83 6.99
C ILE A 132 -11.73 15.88 7.82
N ALA A 133 -11.49 17.15 7.52
CA ALA A 133 -12.30 18.27 7.95
C ALA A 133 -13.05 18.84 6.74
N PRO A 134 -14.36 18.53 6.57
CA PRO A 134 -15.13 18.97 5.41
C PRO A 134 -15.23 20.49 5.32
N GLY A 135 -14.99 21.05 4.12
CA GLY A 135 -15.28 22.43 3.75
C GLY A 135 -16.56 22.52 2.93
N GLU A 136 -16.82 23.64 2.25
CA GLU A 136 -18.05 23.84 1.45
C GLU A 136 -18.12 22.89 0.23
N ARG A 137 -17.03 22.69 -0.51
CA ARG A 137 -16.95 21.82 -1.71
C ARG A 137 -15.92 20.72 -1.58
N GLY A 138 -14.79 21.00 -0.94
CA GLY A 138 -13.70 20.07 -0.66
C GLY A 138 -13.45 20.03 0.83
N GLY A 139 -12.17 19.99 1.25
CA GLY A 139 -11.87 19.94 2.68
C GLY A 139 -10.39 19.88 2.98
N GLY A 140 -10.12 19.89 4.28
CA GLY A 140 -8.82 19.59 4.83
C GLY A 140 -8.64 18.10 4.96
N LEU A 141 -7.43 17.66 4.65
CA LEU A 141 -6.97 16.28 4.77
C LEU A 141 -5.75 16.23 5.67
N ALA A 142 -5.71 15.27 6.57
CA ALA A 142 -4.48 14.89 7.27
C ALA A 142 -4.20 13.39 7.14
N LEU A 143 -2.92 13.08 7.04
CA LEU A 143 -2.38 11.72 6.99
C LEU A 143 -1.42 11.55 8.15
N LEU A 144 -1.65 10.56 9.00
CA LEU A 144 -0.81 10.24 10.13
C LEU A 144 -0.31 8.79 10.01
N ASP A 145 0.99 8.59 9.87
CA ASP A 145 1.61 7.29 10.13
C ASP A 145 2.07 7.25 11.58
N ALA A 146 1.25 6.62 12.42
CA ALA A 146 1.51 6.54 13.85
C ALA A 146 2.83 5.79 14.16
N SER A 147 3.22 4.82 13.33
CA SER A 147 4.43 4.01 13.53
C SER A 147 5.74 4.78 13.33
N THR A 148 5.72 5.85 12.54
CA THR A 148 6.89 6.71 12.26
C THR A 148 6.76 8.10 12.87
N GLY A 149 5.55 8.51 13.30
CA GLY A 149 5.25 9.85 13.76
C GLY A 149 5.14 10.89 12.62
N LEU A 150 4.97 10.43 11.38
CA LEU A 150 4.78 11.32 10.23
C LEU A 150 3.35 11.86 10.22
N LEU A 151 3.20 13.16 10.42
CA LEU A 151 1.94 13.89 10.29
C LEU A 151 2.02 14.86 9.11
N GLN A 152 1.13 14.71 8.15
CA GLN A 152 1.04 15.59 6.98
C GLN A 152 -0.37 16.15 6.87
N CYS A 153 -0.53 17.40 6.40
CA CYS A 153 -1.85 17.96 6.13
C CYS A 153 -1.86 18.85 4.88
N GLY A 154 -3.04 18.99 4.30
CA GLY A 154 -3.29 19.82 3.12
C GLY A 154 -4.76 20.12 2.95
N GLU A 155 -5.09 20.91 1.93
CA GLU A 155 -6.45 21.21 1.54
C GLU A 155 -6.69 20.90 0.08
N VAL A 156 -7.86 20.40 -0.24
CA VAL A 156 -8.26 20.01 -1.59
C VAL A 156 -9.55 20.73 -2.01
N PRO A 157 -9.69 21.09 -3.30
CA PRO A 157 -10.79 21.93 -3.77
C PRO A 157 -12.15 21.23 -3.82
N ASP A 158 -12.18 19.91 -3.91
CA ASP A 158 -13.40 19.11 -4.06
C ASP A 158 -13.25 17.71 -3.45
N ASP A 159 -14.39 17.04 -3.29
CA ASP A 159 -14.48 15.70 -2.69
C ASP A 159 -13.84 14.61 -3.58
N ALA A 160 -13.88 14.79 -4.90
CA ALA A 160 -13.28 13.83 -5.83
C ALA A 160 -11.76 13.77 -5.61
N ARG A 161 -11.13 14.95 -5.49
CA ARG A 161 -9.69 15.07 -5.20
C ARG A 161 -9.34 14.53 -3.82
N LEU A 162 -10.24 14.73 -2.84
CA LEU A 162 -10.05 14.21 -1.49
C LEU A 162 -10.06 12.67 -1.47
N VAL A 163 -11.03 12.06 -2.15
CA VAL A 163 -11.11 10.59 -2.28
C VAL A 163 -9.91 10.04 -3.05
N GLU A 164 -9.51 10.71 -4.14
CA GLU A 164 -8.34 10.31 -4.93
C GLU A 164 -7.08 10.26 -4.07
N GLU A 165 -6.84 11.27 -3.24
CA GLU A 165 -5.64 11.35 -2.39
C GLU A 165 -5.65 10.28 -1.29
N LEU A 166 -6.78 10.07 -0.61
CA LEU A 166 -6.93 9.02 0.40
C LEU A 166 -6.71 7.60 -0.17
N ARG A 167 -7.20 7.36 -1.38
CA ARG A 167 -6.97 6.12 -2.11
C ARG A 167 -5.53 5.98 -2.59
N ARG A 168 -4.89 7.10 -3.00
CA ARG A 168 -3.49 7.11 -3.43
C ARG A 168 -2.58 6.56 -2.35
N VAL A 169 -2.76 6.98 -1.10
CA VAL A 169 -1.93 6.53 0.02
C VAL A 169 -2.42 5.22 0.63
N GLY A 170 -3.66 4.81 0.35
CA GLY A 170 -4.24 3.58 0.87
C GLY A 170 -4.47 3.65 2.38
N VAL A 171 -5.24 4.65 2.85
CA VAL A 171 -5.54 4.82 4.28
C VAL A 171 -6.16 3.56 4.86
N ARG A 172 -5.73 3.19 6.06
CA ARG A 172 -6.19 2.00 6.79
C ARG A 172 -7.43 2.27 7.65
N GLU A 173 -7.63 3.54 8.03
CA GLU A 173 -8.78 4.00 8.81
C GLU A 173 -9.02 5.47 8.48
N LEU A 174 -10.29 5.91 8.55
CA LEU A 174 -10.72 7.26 8.21
C LEU A 174 -11.44 7.92 9.38
N LEU A 175 -10.99 9.11 9.79
CA LEU A 175 -11.65 9.93 10.79
C LEU A 175 -12.57 10.95 10.14
N LEU A 176 -13.81 11.05 10.62
CA LEU A 176 -14.82 11.98 10.16
C LEU A 176 -15.49 12.68 11.35
N PRO A 177 -15.80 13.98 11.29
CA PRO A 177 -16.55 14.66 12.33
C PRO A 177 -18.02 14.16 12.38
N ARG A 178 -18.59 14.07 13.57
CA ARG A 178 -19.98 13.59 13.79
C ARG A 178 -21.03 14.57 13.29
N GLY A 179 -20.76 15.88 13.40
CA GLY A 179 -21.69 16.95 13.01
C GLY A 179 -21.65 17.29 11.53
N ALA A 180 -20.77 16.67 10.73
CA ALA A 180 -20.74 16.88 9.29
C ALA A 180 -21.93 16.21 8.60
N ASP A 181 -22.29 16.71 7.41
CA ASP A 181 -23.34 16.15 6.57
C ASP A 181 -23.16 14.63 6.38
N PRO A 182 -24.09 13.79 6.90
CA PRO A 182 -23.95 12.35 6.83
C PRO A 182 -23.93 11.83 5.39
N ASP A 183 -24.76 12.36 4.48
CA ASP A 183 -24.87 11.89 3.10
C ASP A 183 -23.54 12.07 2.36
N ARG A 184 -22.92 13.23 2.53
CA ARG A 184 -21.62 13.56 1.95
C ARG A 184 -20.49 12.72 2.54
N THR A 185 -20.42 12.65 3.88
CA THR A 185 -19.34 11.91 4.55
C THR A 185 -19.45 10.40 4.33
N ASP A 186 -20.66 9.84 4.24
CA ASP A 186 -20.87 8.43 3.91
C ASP A 186 -20.58 8.13 2.44
N ALA A 187 -20.81 9.08 1.53
CA ALA A 187 -20.38 8.95 0.14
C ALA A 187 -18.85 8.90 0.01
N ILE A 188 -18.15 9.79 0.71
CA ILE A 188 -16.67 9.79 0.78
C ILE A 188 -16.16 8.47 1.40
N ALA A 189 -16.72 8.06 2.54
CA ALA A 189 -16.32 6.84 3.23
C ALA A 189 -16.48 5.59 2.36
N ARG A 190 -17.62 5.45 1.69
CA ARG A 190 -17.88 4.35 0.73
C ARG A 190 -16.92 4.41 -0.45
N ALA A 191 -16.64 5.61 -0.95
CA ALA A 191 -15.69 5.79 -2.04
C ALA A 191 -14.28 5.38 -1.64
N VAL A 192 -13.80 5.77 -0.46
CA VAL A 192 -12.47 5.41 0.06
C VAL A 192 -12.38 3.92 0.40
N GLY A 193 -13.42 3.35 0.99
CA GLY A 193 -13.49 1.92 1.33
C GLY A 193 -12.69 1.54 2.58
N ALA A 194 -12.29 2.51 3.41
CA ALA A 194 -11.62 2.26 4.69
C ALA A 194 -12.61 2.25 5.87
N PRO A 195 -12.34 1.52 6.96
CA PRO A 195 -13.09 1.61 8.20
C PRO A 195 -13.17 3.05 8.72
N VAL A 196 -14.33 3.47 9.22
CA VAL A 196 -14.60 4.83 9.65
C VAL A 196 -14.70 4.92 11.17
N ALA A 197 -14.04 5.94 11.74
CA ALA A 197 -14.24 6.36 13.12
C ALA A 197 -14.83 7.80 13.12
N ARG A 198 -16.06 7.94 13.63
CA ARG A 198 -16.71 9.25 13.77
C ARG A 198 -16.27 9.91 15.08
N ARG A 199 -15.72 11.12 14.96
CA ARG A 199 -15.10 11.86 16.06
C ARG A 199 -15.96 13.05 16.48
N ASP A 200 -15.76 13.51 17.71
CA ASP A 200 -16.40 14.71 18.22
C ASP A 200 -15.91 15.95 17.45
N ASP A 201 -16.83 16.84 17.09
CA ASP A 201 -16.50 18.06 16.35
C ASP A 201 -15.54 18.96 17.10
N ALA A 202 -15.52 18.90 18.43
CA ALA A 202 -14.58 19.65 19.27
C ALA A 202 -13.10 19.28 18.99
N GLU A 203 -12.82 18.09 18.45
CA GLU A 203 -11.46 17.68 18.11
C GLU A 203 -10.92 18.40 16.88
N PHE A 204 -11.82 18.85 15.99
CA PHE A 204 -11.50 19.61 14.79
C PHE A 204 -11.44 21.11 15.05
N THR A 205 -11.81 21.56 16.25
CA THR A 205 -11.78 22.98 16.62
C THR A 205 -10.48 23.37 17.33
N ARG A 206 -10.15 24.67 17.36
CA ARG A 206 -8.90 25.20 17.96
C ARG A 206 -7.64 24.44 17.54
N ALA A 207 -7.64 24.00 16.28
CA ALA A 207 -6.61 23.11 15.76
C ALA A 207 -5.20 23.69 15.88
N GLU A 208 -5.01 24.95 15.48
CA GLU A 208 -3.71 25.61 15.54
C GLU A 208 -3.18 25.69 16.97
N GLU A 209 -4.03 26.08 17.96
CA GLU A 209 -3.65 26.13 19.37
C GLU A 209 -3.22 24.75 19.89
N ARG A 210 -3.99 23.69 19.56
CA ARG A 210 -3.67 22.31 19.96
C ARG A 210 -2.34 21.84 19.37
N LEU A 211 -2.15 22.04 18.07
CA LEU A 211 -0.93 21.64 17.37
C LEU A 211 0.30 22.41 17.87
N ARG A 212 0.19 23.74 18.08
CA ARG A 212 1.27 24.56 18.66
C ARG A 212 1.67 24.09 20.06
N ARG A 213 0.67 23.82 20.91
CA ARG A 213 0.91 23.29 22.27
C ARG A 213 1.60 21.92 22.21
N HIS A 214 1.14 21.02 21.33
CA HIS A 214 1.74 19.70 21.18
C HIS A 214 3.18 19.77 20.68
N LEU A 215 3.43 20.56 19.64
CA LEU A 215 4.76 20.73 19.04
C LEU A 215 5.70 21.64 19.86
N GLY A 216 5.20 22.31 20.90
CA GLY A 216 5.98 23.20 21.73
C GLY A 216 6.50 24.46 20.99
N VAL A 217 5.76 24.98 20.00
CA VAL A 217 6.17 26.07 19.13
C VAL A 217 5.28 27.29 19.26
N ALA A 218 5.81 28.47 18.94
CA ALA A 218 5.07 29.72 18.97
C ALA A 218 4.14 29.89 17.75
N GLY A 219 4.50 29.37 16.60
CA GLY A 219 3.74 29.42 15.35
C GLY A 219 3.98 28.21 14.46
N LEU A 220 3.15 28.01 13.42
CA LEU A 220 3.23 26.89 12.50
C LEU A 220 3.81 27.28 11.13
N GLU A 221 4.22 28.55 10.95
CA GLU A 221 4.75 29.07 9.68
C GLU A 221 6.01 28.32 9.23
N GLY A 222 6.87 27.95 10.19
CA GLY A 222 8.11 27.21 9.92
C GLY A 222 7.90 25.80 9.36
N PHE A 223 6.69 25.24 9.46
CA PHE A 223 6.31 23.94 8.92
C PHE A 223 5.65 24.03 7.53
N GLY A 224 5.42 25.25 7.01
CA GLY A 224 4.78 25.46 5.72
C GLY A 224 3.29 25.10 5.67
N VAL A 225 2.63 24.98 6.82
CA VAL A 225 1.21 24.63 6.95
C VAL A 225 0.33 25.79 7.38
N ALA A 226 0.91 27.00 7.60
CA ALA A 226 0.15 28.21 7.85
C ALA A 226 -0.80 28.51 6.67
N GLY A 227 -2.03 28.93 6.96
CA GLY A 227 -3.04 29.19 5.94
C GLY A 227 -3.81 27.97 5.45
N LEU A 228 -3.69 26.80 6.12
CA LEU A 228 -4.45 25.57 5.87
C LEU A 228 -5.40 25.24 7.04
N PRO A 229 -6.41 26.08 7.34
CA PRO A 229 -7.23 25.91 8.54
C PRO A 229 -7.98 24.57 8.60
N LEU A 230 -8.50 24.09 7.49
CA LEU A 230 -9.16 22.77 7.42
C LEU A 230 -8.15 21.63 7.50
N GLY A 231 -6.98 21.77 6.86
CA GLY A 231 -5.89 20.80 6.96
C GLY A 231 -5.39 20.65 8.40
N LEU A 232 -5.23 21.78 9.11
CA LEU A 232 -4.87 21.80 10.53
C LEU A 232 -5.97 21.17 11.40
N ALA A 233 -7.26 21.44 11.09
CA ALA A 233 -8.38 20.83 11.81
C ALA A 233 -8.35 19.29 11.69
N ALA A 234 -8.12 18.77 10.49
CA ALA A 234 -7.96 17.35 10.26
C ALA A 234 -6.75 16.76 11.00
N ALA A 235 -5.62 17.48 11.02
CA ALA A 235 -4.41 17.07 11.73
C ALA A 235 -4.61 17.04 13.27
N ALA A 236 -5.30 18.02 13.81
CA ALA A 236 -5.62 18.07 15.23
C ALA A 236 -6.51 16.92 15.70
N ALA A 237 -7.49 16.52 14.89
CA ALA A 237 -8.33 15.36 15.16
C ALA A 237 -7.56 14.04 15.07
N ALA A 238 -6.66 13.91 14.09
CA ALA A 238 -5.77 12.73 13.99
C ALA A 238 -4.87 12.60 15.22
N LEU A 239 -4.31 13.72 15.71
CA LEU A 239 -3.48 13.75 16.92
C LEU A 239 -4.31 13.42 18.18
N ALA A 240 -5.53 13.96 18.31
CA ALA A 240 -6.43 13.65 19.43
C ALA A 240 -6.79 12.16 19.47
N TYR A 241 -7.04 11.56 18.32
CA TYR A 241 -7.33 10.14 18.21
C TYR A 241 -6.13 9.26 18.61
N LEU A 242 -4.93 9.68 18.23
CA LEU A 242 -3.70 9.01 18.65
C LEU A 242 -3.51 9.09 20.18
N GLU A 243 -3.72 10.27 20.80
CA GLU A 243 -3.64 10.46 22.24
C GLU A 243 -4.63 9.55 22.99
N GLU A 244 -5.88 9.49 22.52
CA GLU A 244 -6.91 8.65 23.11
C GLU A 244 -6.61 7.16 23.01
N THR A 245 -6.22 6.69 21.81
CA THR A 245 -6.00 5.27 21.55
C THR A 245 -4.76 4.74 22.25
N GLN A 246 -3.70 5.54 22.35
CA GLN A 246 -2.45 5.13 23.01
C GLN A 246 -2.42 5.46 24.51
N ARG A 247 -3.37 6.25 25.01
CA ARG A 247 -3.41 6.71 26.41
C ARG A 247 -2.09 7.33 26.89
N ALA A 248 -1.34 7.89 25.97
CA ALA A 248 -0.04 8.52 26.19
C ALA A 248 0.09 9.76 25.32
N SER A 249 0.87 10.73 25.76
CA SER A 249 1.21 11.88 24.93
C SER A 249 2.05 11.42 23.73
N PRO A 250 1.62 11.68 22.48
CA PRO A 250 2.30 11.20 21.28
C PRO A 250 3.52 12.06 20.92
N ARG A 251 4.48 12.18 21.82
CA ARG A 251 5.70 13.01 21.67
C ARG A 251 6.57 12.64 20.49
N HIS A 252 6.36 11.46 19.91
CA HIS A 252 7.03 11.03 18.67
C HIS A 252 6.49 11.75 17.43
N VAL A 253 5.31 12.34 17.47
CA VAL A 253 4.79 13.24 16.43
C VAL A 253 5.32 14.64 16.75
N ASP A 254 6.55 14.93 16.39
CA ASP A 254 7.26 16.16 16.75
C ASP A 254 7.27 17.20 15.61
N ARG A 255 6.66 16.89 14.48
CA ARG A 255 6.54 17.79 13.33
C ARG A 255 5.25 17.53 12.55
N ILE A 256 4.79 18.60 11.89
CA ILE A 256 3.75 18.55 10.89
C ILE A 256 4.35 19.03 9.56
N ALA A 257 3.97 18.40 8.46
CA ALA A 257 4.44 18.77 7.13
C ALA A 257 3.26 19.05 6.19
N ARG A 258 3.49 19.89 5.20
CA ARG A 258 2.52 20.10 4.12
C ARG A 258 2.49 18.87 3.23
N LEU A 259 1.29 18.36 2.95
CA LEU A 259 1.08 17.27 2.00
C LEU A 259 1.37 17.79 0.57
N ALA A 260 2.15 17.05 -0.19
CA ALA A 260 2.54 17.41 -1.56
C ALA A 260 1.37 17.16 -2.54
N LEU A 261 0.37 18.04 -2.52
CA LEU A 261 -0.80 18.01 -3.41
C LEU A 261 -0.54 18.72 -4.75
N GLU A 262 0.46 19.57 -4.77
CA GLU A 262 0.90 20.38 -5.93
C GLU A 262 2.38 20.07 -6.23
N GLY A 263 2.82 20.34 -7.47
CA GLY A 263 4.21 20.11 -7.86
C GLY A 263 4.57 18.64 -8.08
N VAL A 264 3.56 17.78 -8.20
CA VAL A 264 3.73 16.34 -8.45
C VAL A 264 2.84 15.90 -9.62
N LEU A 265 3.30 14.89 -10.34
CA LEU A 265 2.53 14.23 -11.39
C LEU A 265 1.34 13.49 -10.77
N LEU A 266 0.16 13.69 -11.33
CA LEU A 266 -1.07 13.12 -10.84
C LEU A 266 -1.42 11.82 -11.58
N LEU A 267 -1.82 10.82 -10.81
CA LEU A 267 -2.26 9.51 -11.29
C LEU A 267 -3.58 9.16 -10.62
N ASP A 268 -4.63 8.96 -11.37
CA ASP A 268 -5.88 8.45 -10.83
C ASP A 268 -5.76 6.97 -10.44
N GLU A 269 -6.77 6.45 -9.74
CA GLU A 269 -6.79 5.06 -9.27
C GLU A 269 -6.76 4.08 -10.44
N ALA A 270 -7.54 4.35 -11.50
CA ALA A 270 -7.58 3.50 -12.69
C ALA A 270 -6.20 3.41 -13.34
N THR A 271 -5.51 4.53 -13.51
CA THR A 271 -4.16 4.58 -14.07
C THR A 271 -3.16 3.80 -13.22
N ARG A 272 -3.18 3.95 -11.89
CA ARG A 272 -2.29 3.19 -11.01
C ARG A 272 -2.53 1.68 -11.08
N ALA A 273 -3.80 1.28 -11.15
CA ALA A 273 -4.19 -0.12 -11.32
C ALA A 273 -3.79 -0.65 -12.70
N ASN A 274 -4.10 0.08 -13.77
CA ASN A 274 -3.81 -0.31 -15.16
C ASN A 274 -2.30 -0.43 -15.43
N LEU A 275 -1.49 0.41 -14.80
CA LEU A 275 -0.03 0.35 -14.89
C LEU A 275 0.60 -0.64 -13.91
N GLU A 276 -0.21 -1.29 -13.07
CA GLU A 276 0.25 -2.24 -12.05
C GLU A 276 1.41 -1.71 -11.21
N LEU A 277 1.25 -0.48 -10.69
CA LEU A 277 2.34 0.19 -9.98
C LEU A 277 2.70 -0.49 -8.67
N GLU A 278 1.72 -0.80 -7.81
CA GLU A 278 1.91 -1.34 -6.47
C GLU A 278 1.24 -2.70 -6.26
N ARG A 279 0.15 -2.99 -7.01
CA ARG A 279 -0.62 -4.23 -6.97
C ARG A 279 -0.89 -4.74 -8.36
N SER A 280 -0.74 -6.04 -8.56
CA SER A 280 -1.03 -6.68 -9.84
C SER A 280 -2.53 -6.80 -10.06
N LEU A 281 -2.99 -6.66 -11.30
CA LEU A 281 -4.37 -6.91 -11.71
C LEU A 281 -4.78 -8.35 -11.45
N SER A 282 -3.85 -9.29 -11.58
CA SER A 282 -4.08 -10.71 -11.29
C SER A 282 -3.78 -11.01 -9.83
N GLY A 283 -4.82 -10.94 -8.98
CA GLY A 283 -4.76 -11.38 -7.58
C GLY A 283 -4.25 -10.34 -6.57
N GLY A 284 -4.07 -9.07 -6.94
CA GLY A 284 -3.76 -7.97 -6.03
C GLY A 284 -2.41 -8.08 -5.31
N ARG A 285 -1.48 -8.91 -5.81
CA ARG A 285 -0.18 -9.17 -5.18
C ARG A 285 0.82 -8.07 -5.51
N ARG A 286 1.81 -7.88 -4.63
CA ARG A 286 2.95 -7.00 -4.88
C ARG A 286 3.89 -7.56 -5.97
N GLN A 287 4.04 -8.87 -6.04
CA GLN A 287 4.86 -9.51 -7.06
C GLN A 287 4.32 -9.25 -8.47
N GLY A 288 5.20 -8.92 -9.42
CA GLY A 288 4.83 -8.57 -10.79
C GLY A 288 4.44 -7.11 -10.98
N THR A 289 4.70 -6.25 -10.00
CA THR A 289 4.43 -4.80 -10.08
C THR A 289 5.69 -3.99 -10.32
N LEU A 290 5.52 -2.72 -10.72
CA LEU A 290 6.65 -1.81 -10.87
C LEU A 290 7.38 -1.58 -9.53
N LEU A 291 6.64 -1.40 -8.44
CA LEU A 291 7.24 -1.22 -7.11
C LEU A 291 8.09 -2.43 -6.69
N ALA A 292 7.62 -3.65 -6.94
CA ALA A 292 8.39 -4.85 -6.62
C ALA A 292 9.70 -4.95 -7.42
N LEU A 293 9.71 -4.43 -8.65
CA LEU A 293 10.91 -4.35 -9.47
C LEU A 293 11.89 -3.31 -8.95
N LEU A 294 11.38 -2.13 -8.58
CA LEU A 294 12.20 -0.97 -8.17
C LEU A 294 12.75 -1.10 -6.75
N ASP A 295 12.03 -1.79 -5.85
CA ASP A 295 12.44 -1.91 -4.45
C ASP A 295 13.55 -2.95 -4.27
N ARG A 296 14.78 -2.49 -4.45
CA ARG A 296 16.05 -3.19 -4.13
C ARG A 296 16.73 -2.56 -2.92
N SER A 297 15.97 -1.84 -2.09
CA SER A 297 16.47 -1.18 -0.89
C SER A 297 17.00 -2.19 0.15
N VAL A 298 17.97 -1.76 0.91
CA VAL A 298 18.59 -2.53 1.99
C VAL A 298 17.74 -2.48 3.25
N THR A 299 17.15 -1.30 3.51
CA THR A 299 16.37 -0.99 4.71
C THR A 299 14.87 -0.88 4.40
N ALA A 300 14.04 -1.09 5.41
CA ALA A 300 12.61 -0.90 5.29
C ALA A 300 12.21 0.57 5.01
N PRO A 301 12.81 1.59 5.67
CA PRO A 301 12.59 3.00 5.33
C PRO A 301 12.93 3.34 3.87
N GLY A 302 14.00 2.76 3.32
CA GLY A 302 14.35 2.91 1.90
C GLY A 302 13.25 2.42 0.98
N GLY A 303 12.66 1.25 1.29
CA GLY A 303 11.51 0.71 0.52
C GLY A 303 10.26 1.60 0.61
N ARG A 304 9.95 2.13 1.78
CA ARG A 304 8.86 3.12 1.95
C ARG A 304 9.10 4.38 1.13
N ARG A 305 10.35 4.84 1.07
CA ARG A 305 10.76 6.01 0.27
C ARG A 305 10.65 5.77 -1.24
N VAL A 306 11.00 4.60 -1.75
CA VAL A 306 10.78 4.22 -3.17
C VAL A 306 9.29 4.22 -3.49
N ALA A 307 8.45 3.67 -2.62
CA ALA A 307 7.00 3.66 -2.79
C ALA A 307 6.42 5.09 -2.77
N GLU A 308 6.89 5.96 -1.88
CA GLU A 308 6.51 7.37 -1.82
C GLU A 308 6.86 8.10 -3.13
N TRP A 309 8.07 7.93 -3.65
CA TRP A 309 8.48 8.58 -4.89
C TRP A 309 7.70 8.07 -6.11
N LEU A 310 7.29 6.81 -6.11
CA LEU A 310 6.43 6.25 -7.15
C LEU A 310 5.01 6.84 -7.10
N ARG A 311 4.48 7.10 -5.89
CA ARG A 311 3.17 7.73 -5.70
C ARG A 311 3.15 9.22 -6.02
N TYR A 312 4.29 9.91 -5.81
CA TYR A 312 4.46 11.35 -5.95
C TYR A 312 5.66 11.71 -6.84
N PRO A 313 5.62 11.37 -8.16
CA PRO A 313 6.67 11.79 -9.08
C PRO A 313 6.68 13.32 -9.22
N LEU A 314 7.85 13.90 -9.40
CA LEU A 314 8.08 15.33 -9.31
C LEU A 314 7.72 16.06 -10.62
N LEU A 315 7.34 17.35 -10.49
CA LEU A 315 7.22 18.29 -11.61
C LEU A 315 8.36 19.34 -11.66
N ASP A 316 9.30 19.29 -10.72
CA ASP A 316 10.47 20.18 -10.73
C ASP A 316 11.67 19.52 -11.40
N PRO A 317 12.11 20.00 -12.59
CA PRO A 317 13.23 19.40 -13.31
C PRO A 317 14.54 19.43 -12.51
N ARG A 318 14.72 20.42 -11.63
CA ARG A 318 15.94 20.53 -10.81
C ARG A 318 15.98 19.43 -9.76
N ALA A 319 14.87 19.21 -9.06
CA ALA A 319 14.75 18.14 -8.07
C ALA A 319 14.85 16.76 -8.72
N ILE A 320 14.27 16.57 -9.91
CA ILE A 320 14.42 15.34 -10.71
C ILE A 320 15.90 15.15 -11.08
N GLY A 321 16.55 16.21 -11.61
CA GLY A 321 17.96 16.19 -11.99
C GLY A 321 18.87 15.79 -10.83
N ALA A 322 18.65 16.34 -9.63
CA ALA A 322 19.43 15.99 -8.44
C ALA A 322 19.33 14.50 -8.06
N ARG A 323 18.16 13.87 -8.26
CA ARG A 323 18.01 12.42 -8.07
C ARG A 323 18.74 11.64 -9.17
N LEU A 324 18.59 12.06 -10.44
CA LEU A 324 19.25 11.43 -11.58
C LEU A 324 20.77 11.48 -11.46
N ASP A 325 21.35 12.60 -11.00
CA ASP A 325 22.79 12.76 -10.78
C ASP A 325 23.29 11.75 -9.73
N ALA A 326 22.53 11.56 -8.63
CA ALA A 326 22.86 10.59 -7.61
C ALA A 326 22.77 9.13 -8.11
N VAL A 327 21.73 8.83 -8.88
CA VAL A 327 21.55 7.51 -9.51
C VAL A 327 22.69 7.24 -10.49
N GLU A 328 23.08 8.22 -11.31
CA GLU A 328 24.19 8.09 -12.27
C GLU A 328 25.50 7.79 -11.59
N GLU A 329 25.87 8.55 -10.55
CA GLU A 329 27.09 8.32 -9.78
C GLU A 329 27.14 6.92 -9.17
N LEU A 330 26.01 6.47 -8.60
CA LEU A 330 25.92 5.13 -8.03
C LEU A 330 25.89 4.03 -9.10
N CYS A 331 25.32 4.28 -10.29
CA CYS A 331 25.35 3.34 -11.41
C CYS A 331 26.77 3.09 -11.92
N ALA A 332 27.59 4.13 -11.96
CA ALA A 332 28.94 4.10 -12.50
C ALA A 332 29.90 3.19 -11.70
N SER A 333 29.62 2.92 -10.42
CA SER A 333 30.52 2.15 -9.54
C SER A 333 29.78 1.05 -8.75
N SER A 334 30.08 -0.20 -9.07
CA SER A 334 29.58 -1.35 -8.30
C SER A 334 30.10 -1.34 -6.85
N VAL A 335 31.36 -0.96 -6.66
CA VAL A 335 32.00 -0.84 -5.34
C VAL A 335 31.24 0.19 -4.50
N ALA A 336 30.94 1.37 -5.07
CA ALA A 336 30.16 2.39 -4.36
C ALA A 336 28.77 1.89 -3.92
N ARG A 337 28.11 1.09 -4.77
CA ARG A 337 26.80 0.50 -4.41
C ARG A 337 26.92 -0.51 -3.28
N GLU A 338 27.94 -1.38 -3.29
CA GLU A 338 28.11 -2.39 -2.24
C GLU A 338 28.57 -1.78 -0.91
N ASP A 339 29.49 -0.81 -0.94
CA ASP A 339 29.93 -0.08 0.25
C ASP A 339 28.76 0.65 0.91
N LEU A 340 27.93 1.35 0.10
CA LEU A 340 26.75 2.04 0.60
C LEU A 340 25.72 1.04 1.17
N ALA A 341 25.52 -0.09 0.52
CA ALA A 341 24.63 -1.13 1.02
C ALA A 341 25.11 -1.72 2.35
N ALA A 342 26.41 -1.97 2.48
CA ALA A 342 27.00 -2.48 3.71
C ALA A 342 26.84 -1.48 4.87
N ALA A 343 27.06 -0.18 4.60
CA ALA A 343 26.93 0.89 5.59
C ALA A 343 25.45 1.14 6.00
N LEU A 344 24.49 0.95 5.10
CA LEU A 344 23.06 1.10 5.39
C LEU A 344 22.47 -0.05 6.21
N ARG A 345 22.99 -1.27 6.06
CA ARG A 345 22.42 -2.47 6.71
C ARG A 345 22.25 -2.36 8.22
N PRO A 346 23.24 -1.87 9.00
CA PRO A 346 23.08 -1.74 10.44
C PRO A 346 22.16 -0.60 10.87
N VAL A 347 21.84 0.35 10.01
CA VAL A 347 20.93 1.47 10.33
C VAL A 347 19.49 0.98 10.57
N GLY A 348 19.04 -0.07 9.86
CA GLY A 348 17.74 -0.70 10.08
C GLY A 348 16.57 0.26 9.92
N ASP A 349 15.56 0.14 10.80
CA ASP A 349 14.38 1.03 10.85
C ASP A 349 14.41 1.95 12.07
N ALA A 350 15.35 2.89 12.06
CA ALA A 350 15.54 3.84 13.16
C ALA A 350 14.30 4.71 13.43
N GLU A 351 13.44 4.97 12.43
CA GLU A 351 12.21 5.75 12.61
C GLU A 351 11.19 5.02 13.49
N ARG A 352 10.90 3.76 13.19
CA ARG A 352 9.96 2.95 13.99
C ARG A 352 10.51 2.62 15.37
N LEU A 353 11.82 2.37 15.49
CA LEU A 353 12.49 2.21 16.78
C LEU A 353 12.32 3.47 17.65
N LEU A 354 12.63 4.64 17.09
CA LEU A 354 12.46 5.92 17.77
C LEU A 354 11.03 6.13 18.27
N SER A 355 10.04 5.91 17.42
CA SER A 355 8.63 6.09 17.75
C SER A 355 8.20 5.21 18.93
N ARG A 356 8.56 3.92 18.94
CA ARG A 356 8.26 3.01 20.05
C ARG A 356 8.93 3.44 21.36
N ILE A 357 10.21 3.83 21.30
CA ILE A 357 10.95 4.28 22.46
C ILE A 357 10.30 5.54 23.07
N VAL A 358 10.00 6.54 22.25
CA VAL A 358 9.42 7.81 22.69
C VAL A 358 8.00 7.63 23.26
N LEU A 359 7.19 6.76 22.65
CA LEU A 359 5.84 6.41 23.13
C LEU A 359 5.83 5.59 24.43
N GLY A 360 6.96 5.09 24.90
CA GLY A 360 7.02 4.21 26.06
C GLY A 360 6.60 2.76 25.79
N GLN A 361 6.53 2.37 24.54
CA GLN A 361 6.26 0.99 24.12
C GLN A 361 7.55 0.21 23.77
N GLY A 362 8.67 0.94 23.64
CA GLY A 362 9.99 0.36 23.39
C GLY A 362 10.55 -0.33 24.64
N ASN A 363 11.38 -1.34 24.43
CA ASN A 363 12.11 -2.05 25.47
C ASN A 363 13.64 -1.85 25.33
N ALA A 364 14.41 -2.53 26.18
CA ALA A 364 15.87 -2.41 26.15
C ALA A 364 16.52 -2.91 24.83
N ARG A 365 15.89 -3.88 24.14
CA ARG A 365 16.32 -4.33 22.82
C ARG A 365 16.13 -3.25 21.74
N ASP A 366 15.05 -2.46 21.84
CA ASP A 366 14.84 -1.34 20.92
C ASP A 366 15.89 -0.24 21.13
N LEU A 367 16.26 0.08 22.39
CA LEU A 367 17.37 1.00 22.68
C LEU A 367 18.71 0.46 22.16
N ARG A 368 18.98 -0.83 22.31
CA ARG A 368 20.19 -1.47 21.79
C ARG A 368 20.25 -1.43 20.27
N ALA A 369 19.13 -1.72 19.60
CA ALA A 369 19.02 -1.63 18.15
C ALA A 369 19.21 -0.19 17.65
N LEU A 370 18.62 0.79 18.35
CA LEU A 370 18.83 2.20 18.03
C LEU A 370 20.30 2.61 18.24
N ALA A 371 20.95 2.17 19.31
CA ALA A 371 22.39 2.41 19.54
C ALA A 371 23.23 1.90 18.36
N GLY A 372 22.96 0.68 17.90
CA GLY A 372 23.65 0.09 16.73
C GLY A 372 23.42 0.91 15.45
N ALA A 373 22.18 1.36 15.23
CA ALA A 373 21.85 2.23 14.10
C ALA A 373 22.63 3.56 14.14
N LEU A 374 22.63 4.23 15.30
CA LEU A 374 23.33 5.52 15.47
C LEU A 374 24.85 5.39 15.37
N LEU A 375 25.43 4.30 15.84
CA LEU A 375 26.88 4.00 15.70
C LEU A 375 27.32 3.83 14.25
N ALA A 376 26.42 3.41 13.37
CA ALA A 376 26.70 3.24 11.94
C ALA A 376 26.65 4.57 11.15
N LEU A 377 26.01 5.60 11.67
CA LEU A 377 25.80 6.87 10.96
C LEU A 377 27.08 7.61 10.58
N PRO A 378 28.12 7.70 11.42
CA PRO A 378 29.37 8.39 11.05
C PRO A 378 30.02 7.80 9.80
N ALA A 379 30.19 6.47 9.73
CA ALA A 379 30.76 5.81 8.58
C ALA A 379 29.92 6.02 7.30
N LEU A 380 28.60 5.95 7.43
CA LEU A 380 27.67 6.24 6.34
C LEU A 380 27.75 7.71 5.91
N SER A 381 27.82 8.64 6.85
CA SER A 381 27.99 10.08 6.59
C SER A 381 29.28 10.37 5.81
N ASP A 382 30.41 9.79 6.23
CA ASP A 382 31.69 10.01 5.56
C ASP A 382 31.70 9.41 4.15
N LEU A 383 31.10 8.24 3.96
CA LEU A 383 30.93 7.62 2.65
C LEU A 383 30.13 8.51 1.69
N LEU A 384 29.05 9.12 2.18
CA LEU A 384 28.18 10.00 1.39
C LEU A 384 28.80 11.37 1.17
N ALA A 385 29.55 11.90 2.12
CA ALA A 385 30.24 13.19 1.99
C ALA A 385 31.31 13.17 0.89
N GLY A 386 31.91 12.02 0.60
CA GLY A 386 32.87 11.83 -0.48
C GLY A 386 32.25 11.75 -1.89
N ARG A 387 30.93 11.85 -2.04
CA ARG A 387 30.23 11.76 -3.33
C ARG A 387 30.16 13.11 -4.03
N GLN A 388 30.00 13.05 -5.38
CA GLN A 388 29.87 14.27 -6.20
C GLN A 388 28.43 14.78 -6.24
N ALA A 389 27.44 13.87 -6.27
CA ALA A 389 26.03 14.22 -6.35
C ALA A 389 25.58 14.94 -5.07
N GLU A 390 24.97 16.12 -5.25
CA GLU A 390 24.54 17.00 -4.15
C GLU A 390 23.55 16.30 -3.20
N ALA A 391 22.61 15.53 -3.75
CA ALA A 391 21.61 14.80 -2.95
C ALA A 391 22.26 13.81 -1.97
N LEU A 392 23.35 13.13 -2.37
CA LEU A 392 24.09 12.20 -1.52
C LEU A 392 24.89 12.94 -0.45
N ARG A 393 25.56 14.06 -0.81
CA ARG A 393 26.30 14.88 0.17
C ARG A 393 25.38 15.48 1.23
N GLN A 394 24.24 16.03 0.83
CA GLN A 394 23.26 16.59 1.75
C GLN A 394 22.70 15.52 2.70
N ALA A 395 22.44 14.30 2.20
CA ALA A 395 22.05 13.17 3.04
C ALA A 395 23.13 12.87 4.08
N GLY A 396 24.42 12.79 3.71
CA GLY A 396 25.52 12.57 4.62
C GLY A 396 25.62 13.65 5.71
N GLY A 397 25.46 14.93 5.32
CA GLY A 397 25.52 16.06 6.26
C GLY A 397 24.45 16.01 7.37
N ARG A 398 23.28 15.42 7.10
CA ARG A 398 22.16 15.29 8.05
C ARG A 398 22.34 14.17 9.07
N MET A 399 23.37 13.32 8.92
CA MET A 399 23.61 12.15 9.78
C MET A 399 24.58 12.43 10.92
N ARG A 400 25.17 13.61 11.00
CA ARG A 400 26.17 13.99 12.00
C ARG A 400 25.56 14.53 13.30
N GLY A 401 26.38 14.51 14.37
CA GLY A 401 26.05 15.13 15.66
C GLY A 401 25.20 14.23 16.58
N LEU A 402 25.19 12.91 16.35
CA LEU A 402 24.52 11.91 17.18
C LEU A 402 25.51 10.96 17.88
N GLU A 403 26.83 11.22 17.75
CA GLU A 403 27.92 10.36 18.22
C GLU A 403 27.92 10.22 19.75
N ASP A 404 27.66 11.31 20.48
CA ASP A 404 27.58 11.30 21.93
C ASP A 404 26.44 10.45 22.45
N LEU A 405 25.28 10.59 21.84
CA LEU A 405 24.09 9.77 22.16
C LEU A 405 24.34 8.29 21.83
N ALA A 406 24.91 8.01 20.66
CA ALA A 406 25.26 6.65 20.26
C ALA A 406 26.19 6.01 21.28
N GLY A 407 27.25 6.73 21.67
CA GLY A 407 28.19 6.29 22.69
C GLY A 407 27.58 6.12 24.08
N LEU A 408 26.66 7.00 24.48
CA LEU A 408 25.91 6.85 25.74
C LEU A 408 25.09 5.56 25.74
N LEU A 409 24.28 5.34 24.71
CA LEU A 409 23.43 4.14 24.61
C LEU A 409 24.24 2.85 24.54
N ASP A 410 25.36 2.87 23.82
CA ASP A 410 26.25 1.70 23.71
C ASP A 410 26.87 1.34 25.04
N ARG A 411 27.29 2.32 25.82
CA ARG A 411 27.88 2.10 27.17
C ARG A 411 26.84 1.74 28.23
N ALA A 412 25.58 2.22 28.06
CA ALA A 412 24.54 2.05 29.07
C ALA A 412 23.76 0.75 28.90
N VAL A 413 23.45 0.35 27.68
CA VAL A 413 22.58 -0.80 27.41
C VAL A 413 23.40 -2.06 27.22
N ALA A 414 22.96 -3.16 27.82
CA ALA A 414 23.59 -4.47 27.68
C ALA A 414 23.66 -4.92 26.21
N GLU A 415 24.59 -5.81 25.85
CA GLU A 415 24.74 -6.30 24.46
C GLU A 415 23.54 -7.13 23.99
N ASP A 416 23.05 -8.00 24.86
CA ASP A 416 21.85 -8.82 24.66
C ASP A 416 20.88 -8.62 25.82
N PRO A 417 20.13 -7.49 25.82
CA PRO A 417 19.23 -7.21 26.92
C PRO A 417 17.96 -8.09 26.84
N PRO A 418 17.36 -8.45 27.98
CA PRO A 418 16.12 -9.18 28.02
C PRO A 418 14.96 -8.36 27.41
N ALA A 419 13.90 -9.05 27.00
CA ALA A 419 12.72 -8.40 26.44
C ALA A 419 11.90 -7.65 27.49
N SER A 420 11.91 -8.12 28.76
CA SER A 420 11.16 -7.55 29.88
C SER A 420 12.10 -6.84 30.85
N LEU A 421 11.77 -5.63 31.26
CA LEU A 421 12.47 -4.90 32.31
C LEU A 421 12.48 -5.68 33.64
N ARG A 422 11.46 -6.50 33.90
CA ARG A 422 11.32 -7.32 35.11
C ARG A 422 12.29 -8.51 35.19
N GLU A 423 12.97 -8.84 34.09
CA GLU A 423 14.01 -9.88 34.10
C GLU A 423 15.33 -9.38 34.62
N GLY A 424 15.55 -8.03 34.64
CA GLY A 424 16.80 -7.40 34.98
C GLY A 424 17.94 -7.69 34.02
N GLY A 425 19.06 -6.97 34.13
CA GLY A 425 20.22 -7.13 33.25
C GLY A 425 20.12 -6.33 31.94
N ILE A 426 19.35 -5.26 31.98
CA ILE A 426 19.22 -4.34 30.83
C ILE A 426 20.35 -3.34 30.73
N VAL A 427 20.99 -3.00 31.85
CA VAL A 427 22.08 -2.05 31.94
C VAL A 427 23.43 -2.80 31.89
N ARG A 428 24.35 -2.26 31.10
CA ARG A 428 25.70 -2.81 30.95
C ARG A 428 26.51 -2.59 32.23
N ARG A 429 27.28 -3.58 32.63
CA ARG A 429 28.21 -3.47 33.76
C ARG A 429 29.23 -2.33 33.50
N GLY A 430 29.54 -1.57 34.55
CA GLY A 430 30.44 -0.41 34.51
C GLY A 430 29.72 0.90 34.13
N HIS A 431 28.43 0.87 33.79
CA HIS A 431 27.66 2.10 33.53
C HIS A 431 27.25 2.81 34.83
N SER A 432 26.80 2.06 35.83
CA SER A 432 26.42 2.60 37.15
C SER A 432 27.10 1.83 38.25
N ARG A 433 27.95 2.52 39.03
CA ARG A 433 28.62 1.91 40.16
C ARG A 433 27.63 1.38 41.19
N GLU A 434 26.57 2.15 41.49
CA GLU A 434 25.52 1.76 42.44
C GLU A 434 24.86 0.44 41.99
N LEU A 435 24.56 0.31 40.70
CA LEU A 435 23.96 -0.92 40.16
C LEU A 435 24.92 -2.10 40.22
N ASP A 436 26.19 -1.89 39.88
CA ASP A 436 27.23 -2.93 39.93
C ASP A 436 27.41 -3.47 41.36
N GLU A 437 27.36 -2.61 42.37
CA GLU A 437 27.43 -3.00 43.80
C GLU A 437 26.19 -3.84 44.20
N ILE A 438 25.00 -3.46 43.74
CA ILE A 438 23.76 -4.22 44.02
C ILE A 438 23.78 -5.59 43.32
N VAL A 439 24.20 -5.63 42.06
CA VAL A 439 24.31 -6.87 41.28
C VAL A 439 25.34 -7.83 41.92
N ALA A 440 26.48 -7.30 42.39
CA ALA A 440 27.48 -8.09 43.07
C ALA A 440 26.91 -8.77 44.33
N VAL A 441 26.09 -8.09 45.13
CA VAL A 441 25.40 -8.67 46.29
C VAL A 441 24.43 -9.77 45.88
N ALA A 442 23.65 -9.57 44.81
CA ALA A 442 22.72 -10.55 44.29
C ALA A 442 23.41 -11.81 43.69
N GLU A 443 24.56 -11.63 43.02
CA GLU A 443 25.35 -12.73 42.45
C GLU A 443 26.14 -13.52 43.52
N ASP A 444 26.72 -12.87 44.53
CA ASP A 444 27.37 -13.50 45.67
C ASP A 444 26.37 -14.37 46.48
N GLY A 445 25.08 -14.11 46.30
CA GLY A 445 23.99 -14.90 46.84
C GLY A 445 24.11 -16.39 46.51
N LYS A 446 24.46 -16.74 45.28
CA LYS A 446 24.63 -18.16 44.88
C LYS A 446 25.87 -18.79 45.56
N GLY A 447 26.94 -18.04 45.66
CA GLY A 447 28.13 -18.46 46.39
C GLY A 447 27.86 -18.58 47.89
N THR A 448 27.10 -17.68 48.48
CA THR A 448 26.72 -17.71 49.88
C THR A 448 25.79 -18.89 50.21
N ILE A 449 24.82 -19.23 49.33
CA ILE A 449 24.00 -20.43 49.48
C ILE A 449 24.85 -21.69 49.47
N ALA A 450 25.80 -21.80 48.55
CA ALA A 450 26.69 -22.98 48.49
C ALA A 450 27.58 -23.08 49.76
N ARG A 451 28.06 -21.96 50.29
CA ARG A 451 28.80 -21.89 51.54
C ARG A 451 27.87 -22.26 52.73
N LEU A 452 26.68 -21.76 52.76
CA LEU A 452 25.70 -22.06 53.81
C LEU A 452 25.32 -23.53 53.77
N GLU A 453 25.07 -24.09 52.58
CA GLU A 453 24.80 -25.53 52.42
C GLU A 453 25.96 -26.39 52.92
N ALA A 454 27.17 -26.02 52.59
CA ALA A 454 28.38 -26.71 53.06
C ALA A 454 28.55 -26.64 54.60
N LYS A 455 28.38 -25.40 55.15
CA LYS A 455 28.41 -25.14 56.60
C LYS A 455 27.35 -25.93 57.36
N GLU A 456 26.12 -25.95 56.85
CA GLU A 456 25.01 -26.67 57.48
C GLU A 456 25.16 -28.19 57.33
N ARG A 457 25.73 -28.72 56.27
CA ARG A 457 26.06 -30.13 56.13
C ARG A 457 27.10 -30.57 57.13
N GLU A 458 28.17 -29.75 57.29
CA GLU A 458 29.23 -30.03 58.25
C GLU A 458 28.68 -29.98 59.69
N ARG A 459 27.90 -28.91 60.02
CA ARG A 459 27.31 -28.70 61.34
C ARG A 459 26.33 -29.81 61.79
N THR A 460 25.49 -30.26 60.85
CA THR A 460 24.42 -31.20 61.14
C THR A 460 24.81 -32.67 60.89
N GLY A 461 25.89 -32.91 60.18
CA GLY A 461 26.27 -34.25 59.71
C GLY A 461 25.34 -34.83 58.64
N ILE A 462 24.40 -34.06 58.11
CA ILE A 462 23.44 -34.49 57.10
C ILE A 462 24.01 -34.30 55.69
N GLY A 463 24.67 -35.29 55.12
CA GLY A 463 25.27 -35.18 53.80
C GLY A 463 24.29 -34.98 52.64
N SER A 464 23.01 -35.37 52.81
CA SER A 464 21.94 -35.18 51.83
C SER A 464 21.22 -33.80 51.90
N LEU A 465 21.56 -32.93 52.84
CA LEU A 465 21.00 -31.62 53.03
C LEU A 465 21.24 -30.76 51.76
N LYS A 466 20.20 -30.12 51.28
CA LYS A 466 20.27 -29.19 50.14
C LYS A 466 19.51 -27.91 50.45
N VAL A 467 20.12 -26.76 50.09
CA VAL A 467 19.42 -25.46 50.11
C VAL A 467 18.79 -25.25 48.73
N ARG A 468 17.50 -25.03 48.70
CA ARG A 468 16.74 -24.81 47.45
C ARG A 468 15.84 -23.59 47.55
N TYR A 469 15.40 -23.09 46.41
CA TYR A 469 14.46 -22.00 46.30
C TYR A 469 13.13 -22.48 45.69
N ASN A 470 12.01 -21.95 46.20
CA ASN A 470 10.68 -22.12 45.64
C ASN A 470 9.92 -20.80 45.74
N ARG A 471 9.23 -20.41 44.64
CA ARG A 471 8.48 -19.15 44.55
C ARG A 471 7.44 -18.94 45.64
N VAL A 472 6.90 -20.00 46.23
CA VAL A 472 5.85 -19.92 47.28
C VAL A 472 6.44 -19.84 48.69
N PHE A 473 7.58 -20.51 48.95
CA PHE A 473 8.16 -20.66 50.25
C PHE A 473 9.51 -19.98 50.45
N GLY A 474 10.07 -19.36 49.38
CA GLY A 474 11.40 -18.77 49.41
C GLY A 474 12.52 -19.80 49.43
N TYR A 475 13.63 -19.44 50.08
CA TYR A 475 14.74 -20.34 50.34
C TYR A 475 14.45 -21.29 51.49
N TYR A 476 14.76 -22.57 51.31
CA TYR A 476 14.57 -23.60 52.30
C TYR A 476 15.67 -24.65 52.25
N ILE A 477 15.88 -25.28 53.44
CA ILE A 477 16.74 -26.45 53.61
C ILE A 477 15.88 -27.68 53.46
N GLU A 478 16.20 -28.56 52.50
CA GLU A 478 15.50 -29.85 52.30
C GLU A 478 16.28 -30.96 52.95
N VAL A 479 15.62 -31.66 53.87
CA VAL A 479 16.18 -32.85 54.59
C VAL A 479 15.32 -34.04 54.27
N THR A 480 15.92 -35.12 53.83
CA THR A 480 15.26 -36.39 53.51
C THR A 480 14.79 -37.12 54.75
N LYS A 481 13.67 -37.90 54.67
CA LYS A 481 13.05 -38.61 55.81
C LYS A 481 14.03 -39.38 56.68
N PRO A 482 15.04 -40.14 56.16
CA PRO A 482 15.97 -40.90 56.99
C PRO A 482 16.81 -40.04 57.95
N ASN A 483 17.02 -38.74 57.61
CA ASN A 483 17.90 -37.88 58.34
C ASN A 483 17.17 -36.84 59.22
N LEU A 484 15.83 -36.93 59.34
CA LEU A 484 15.04 -36.01 60.15
C LEU A 484 15.40 -36.03 61.64
N HIS A 485 15.90 -37.12 62.16
CA HIS A 485 16.35 -37.23 63.55
C HIS A 485 17.62 -36.45 63.87
N LEU A 486 18.37 -36.00 62.82
CA LEU A 486 19.58 -35.19 62.94
C LEU A 486 19.29 -33.71 62.82
N VAL A 487 18.04 -33.32 62.54
CA VAL A 487 17.66 -31.92 62.36
C VAL A 487 17.75 -31.19 63.69
N PRO A 488 18.50 -30.09 63.77
CA PRO A 488 18.62 -29.24 64.95
C PRO A 488 17.28 -28.63 65.38
N LYS A 489 17.10 -28.40 66.68
CA LYS A 489 15.87 -27.82 67.23
C LYS A 489 15.58 -26.41 66.76
N GLU A 490 16.61 -25.66 66.37
CA GLU A 490 16.46 -24.31 65.83
C GLU A 490 15.96 -24.20 64.39
N TYR A 491 15.84 -25.35 63.68
CA TYR A 491 15.25 -25.38 62.35
C TYR A 491 13.73 -25.25 62.45
N GLU A 492 13.18 -24.21 61.87
CA GLU A 492 11.75 -24.01 61.74
C GLU A 492 11.20 -24.80 60.55
N ARG A 493 10.29 -25.74 60.82
CA ARG A 493 9.64 -26.52 59.78
C ARG A 493 8.62 -25.68 59.00
N ARG A 494 8.75 -25.65 57.70
CA ARG A 494 7.83 -24.96 56.78
C ARG A 494 6.84 -25.89 56.07
N GLN A 495 7.32 -27.05 55.61
CA GLN A 495 6.48 -27.97 54.84
C GLN A 495 6.96 -29.40 54.95
N THR A 496 6.04 -30.34 55.01
CA THR A 496 6.28 -31.78 54.87
C THR A 496 5.99 -32.21 53.42
N THR A 497 6.91 -32.97 52.84
CA THR A 497 6.77 -33.51 51.47
C THR A 497 6.85 -35.02 51.48
N VAL A 498 6.50 -35.67 50.35
CA VAL A 498 6.54 -37.14 50.24
C VAL A 498 7.97 -37.69 50.50
N GLY A 499 9.04 -36.92 50.14
CA GLY A 499 10.42 -37.38 50.23
C GLY A 499 11.21 -36.84 51.44
N GLY A 500 10.69 -35.88 52.20
CA GLY A 500 11.41 -35.21 53.30
C GLY A 500 10.67 -34.04 53.89
N GLU A 501 11.36 -33.23 54.66
CA GLU A 501 10.79 -32.00 55.21
C GLU A 501 11.66 -30.78 54.81
N ARG A 502 10.98 -29.62 54.77
CA ARG A 502 11.56 -28.35 54.42
C ARG A 502 11.64 -27.44 55.64
N PHE A 503 12.83 -26.87 55.86
CA PHE A 503 13.15 -26.07 57.01
C PHE A 503 13.72 -24.71 56.63
N VAL A 504 13.61 -23.75 57.51
CA VAL A 504 14.24 -22.43 57.43
C VAL A 504 15.03 -22.13 58.69
N THR A 505 16.19 -21.52 58.55
CA THR A 505 16.99 -21.03 59.69
C THR A 505 16.95 -19.49 59.73
N PRO A 506 17.20 -18.88 60.89
CA PRO A 506 17.32 -17.41 60.99
C PRO A 506 18.35 -16.85 59.98
N GLU A 507 19.50 -17.48 59.81
CA GLU A 507 20.58 -17.09 58.90
C GLU A 507 20.11 -17.15 57.44
N LEU A 508 19.33 -18.19 57.08
CA LEU A 508 18.78 -18.32 55.72
C LEU A 508 17.69 -17.27 55.46
N ARG A 509 16.89 -16.91 56.47
CA ARG A 509 15.86 -15.86 56.38
C ARG A 509 16.50 -14.46 56.21
N GLU A 510 17.52 -14.12 56.98
CA GLU A 510 18.27 -12.89 56.82
C GLU A 510 18.93 -12.77 55.47
N PHE A 511 19.45 -13.89 54.98
CA PHE A 511 20.02 -13.97 53.61
C PHE A 511 18.94 -13.74 52.54
N GLU A 512 17.79 -14.39 52.68
CA GLU A 512 16.65 -14.22 51.78
C GLU A 512 16.20 -12.74 51.73
N GLU A 513 16.02 -12.10 52.85
CA GLU A 513 15.66 -10.66 52.90
C GLU A 513 16.68 -9.77 52.19
N ARG A 514 17.98 -10.03 52.37
CA ARG A 514 19.02 -9.27 51.69
C ARG A 514 19.02 -9.47 50.18
N VAL A 515 18.84 -10.68 49.70
CA VAL A 515 18.79 -10.97 48.26
C VAL A 515 17.55 -10.39 47.62
N LEU A 516 16.36 -10.57 48.22
CA LEU A 516 15.11 -10.01 47.70
C LEU A 516 15.14 -8.46 47.66
N THR A 517 15.66 -7.84 48.73
CA THR A 517 15.81 -6.38 48.76
C THR A 517 16.80 -5.88 47.70
N ALA A 518 17.89 -6.65 47.46
CA ALA A 518 18.85 -6.32 46.42
C ALA A 518 18.24 -6.46 45.01
N GLU A 519 17.45 -7.51 44.75
CA GLU A 519 16.73 -7.67 43.47
C GLU A 519 15.71 -6.55 43.25
N GLU A 520 14.88 -6.19 44.24
CA GLU A 520 13.92 -5.07 44.12
C GLU A 520 14.63 -3.74 43.85
N ARG A 521 15.73 -3.45 44.55
CA ARG A 521 16.54 -2.25 44.32
C ARG A 521 17.18 -2.24 42.94
N ARG A 522 17.66 -3.40 42.48
CA ARG A 522 18.20 -3.57 41.14
C ARG A 522 17.15 -3.20 40.07
N PHE A 523 15.96 -3.79 40.14
CA PHE A 523 14.90 -3.51 39.17
C PHE A 523 14.48 -2.04 39.18
N ALA A 524 14.29 -1.44 40.36
CA ALA A 524 13.94 -0.02 40.47
C ALA A 524 15.03 0.91 39.89
N LEU A 525 16.31 0.57 40.10
CA LEU A 525 17.43 1.34 39.57
C LEU A 525 17.57 1.17 38.03
N GLU A 526 17.45 -0.08 37.54
CA GLU A 526 17.47 -0.35 36.10
C GLU A 526 16.30 0.34 35.38
N GLU A 527 15.11 0.35 35.97
CA GLU A 527 13.95 1.07 35.44
C GLU A 527 14.19 2.59 35.37
N ARG A 528 14.76 3.17 36.45
CA ARG A 528 15.12 4.59 36.45
C ARG A 528 16.12 4.93 35.36
N ILE A 529 17.20 4.15 35.21
CA ILE A 529 18.21 4.35 34.19
C ILE A 529 17.58 4.21 32.80
N PHE A 530 16.72 3.22 32.60
CA PHE A 530 16.02 3.04 31.34
C PHE A 530 15.15 4.25 30.96
N GLU A 531 14.42 4.81 31.93
CA GLU A 531 13.59 6.01 31.70
C GLU A 531 14.45 7.26 31.42
N GLU A 532 15.61 7.40 32.08
CA GLU A 532 16.58 8.47 31.79
C GLU A 532 17.13 8.37 30.36
N LEU A 533 17.49 7.16 29.91
CA LEU A 533 17.93 6.92 28.54
C LEU A 533 16.82 7.21 27.52
N ARG A 534 15.60 6.80 27.82
CA ARG A 534 14.42 7.10 27.00
C ARG A 534 14.19 8.61 26.86
N ALA A 535 14.28 9.35 27.95
CA ALA A 535 14.14 10.81 27.95
C ALA A 535 15.21 11.46 27.05
N THR A 536 16.46 11.01 27.16
CA THR A 536 17.57 11.51 26.34
C THR A 536 17.37 11.23 24.86
N VAL A 537 16.86 10.04 24.52
CA VAL A 537 16.49 9.70 23.12
C VAL A 537 15.34 10.61 22.64
N ALA A 538 14.33 10.87 23.48
CA ALA A 538 13.20 11.72 23.12
C ALA A 538 13.65 13.18 22.86
N GLU A 539 14.59 13.72 23.60
CA GLU A 539 15.18 15.05 23.36
C GLU A 539 15.93 15.12 22.02
N ALA A 540 16.58 14.03 21.63
CA ALA A 540 17.31 13.94 20.36
C ALA A 540 16.40 13.52 19.16
N ALA A 541 15.12 13.24 19.36
CA ALA A 541 14.22 12.68 18.34
C ALA A 541 14.21 13.43 17.00
N PRO A 542 14.17 14.78 16.94
CA PRO A 542 14.20 15.49 15.65
C PRO A 542 15.47 15.22 14.85
N ARG A 543 16.64 15.12 15.52
CA ARG A 543 17.92 14.84 14.85
C ARG A 543 18.00 13.40 14.40
N ILE A 544 17.57 12.45 15.22
CA ILE A 544 17.52 11.02 14.86
C ILE A 544 16.62 10.83 13.63
N ARG A 545 15.44 11.46 13.62
CA ARG A 545 14.51 11.38 12.47
C ARG A 545 15.11 12.01 11.20
N SER A 546 15.80 13.14 11.33
CA SER A 546 16.49 13.77 10.19
C SER A 546 17.55 12.83 9.59
N ALA A 547 18.32 12.15 10.44
CA ALA A 547 19.34 11.19 10.00
C ALA A 547 18.69 9.94 9.36
N ALA A 548 17.62 9.42 9.94
CA ALA A 548 16.88 8.27 9.41
C ALA A 548 16.25 8.58 8.04
N ASP A 549 15.64 9.76 7.87
CA ASP A 549 15.10 10.26 6.60
C ASP A 549 16.18 10.39 5.52
N ALA A 550 17.37 10.88 5.89
CA ALA A 550 18.52 10.96 5.01
C ALA A 550 19.00 9.55 4.60
N GLY A 551 19.03 8.61 5.54
CA GLY A 551 19.34 7.19 5.27
C GLY A 551 18.35 6.55 4.32
N ALA A 552 17.07 6.75 4.52
CA ALA A 552 16.00 6.27 3.64
C ALA A 552 16.12 6.85 2.22
N THR A 553 16.50 8.12 2.11
CA THR A 553 16.74 8.79 0.81
C THR A 553 17.95 8.19 0.09
N ALA A 554 19.06 7.99 0.78
CA ALA A 554 20.27 7.37 0.22
C ALA A 554 20.01 5.92 -0.24
N ASP A 555 19.24 5.15 0.54
CA ASP A 555 18.86 3.78 0.22
C ASP A 555 17.89 3.70 -0.97
N ALA A 556 16.94 4.63 -1.08
CA ALA A 556 16.07 4.72 -2.25
C ALA A 556 16.86 5.03 -3.54
N LEU A 557 17.82 5.98 -3.49
CA LEU A 557 18.71 6.27 -4.61
C LEU A 557 19.57 5.06 -4.98
N LEU A 558 20.09 4.35 -3.98
CA LEU A 558 20.83 3.09 -4.18
C LEU A 558 19.95 2.02 -4.84
N SER A 559 18.69 1.90 -4.41
CA SER A 559 17.72 0.97 -4.97
C SER A 559 17.49 1.21 -6.46
N LEU A 560 17.25 2.47 -6.86
CA LEU A 560 17.07 2.85 -8.26
C LEU A 560 18.37 2.61 -9.08
N ALA A 561 19.52 2.93 -8.52
CA ALA A 561 20.82 2.71 -9.18
C ALA A 561 21.12 1.21 -9.40
N ARG A 562 20.76 0.36 -8.44
CA ARG A 562 20.90 -1.09 -8.58
C ARG A 562 20.06 -1.63 -9.74
N VAL A 563 18.78 -1.26 -9.79
CA VAL A 563 17.89 -1.69 -10.88
C VAL A 563 18.40 -1.18 -12.22
N ALA A 564 18.81 0.08 -12.30
CA ALA A 564 19.32 0.68 -13.53
C ALA A 564 20.59 -0.03 -14.03
N ALA A 565 21.55 -0.30 -13.13
CA ALA A 565 22.80 -0.99 -13.47
C ALA A 565 22.58 -2.46 -13.85
N GLU A 566 21.73 -3.19 -13.14
CA GLU A 566 21.44 -4.62 -13.40
C GLU A 566 20.72 -4.82 -14.74
N ARG A 567 19.90 -3.84 -15.15
CA ARG A 567 19.03 -3.96 -16.33
C ARG A 567 19.44 -3.11 -17.53
N GLY A 568 20.58 -2.40 -17.42
CA GLY A 568 21.07 -1.55 -18.50
C GLY A 568 20.05 -0.46 -18.88
N TRP A 569 19.50 0.24 -17.87
CA TRP A 569 18.60 1.37 -18.09
C TRP A 569 19.40 2.63 -18.36
N ALA A 570 18.84 3.54 -19.17
CA ALA A 570 19.49 4.78 -19.56
C ALA A 570 19.02 5.97 -18.70
N ARG A 571 19.89 6.96 -18.52
CA ARG A 571 19.54 8.23 -17.91
C ARG A 571 18.61 9.01 -18.85
N PRO A 572 17.37 9.39 -18.42
CA PRO A 572 16.52 10.24 -19.24
C PRO A 572 16.96 11.70 -19.18
N ALA A 573 16.76 12.43 -20.28
CA ALA A 573 16.78 13.88 -20.28
C ALA A 573 15.38 14.39 -19.90
N VAL A 574 15.26 15.12 -18.79
CA VAL A 574 13.98 15.68 -18.33
C VAL A 574 14.03 17.20 -18.44
N ASP A 575 13.08 17.78 -19.14
CA ASP A 575 13.00 19.22 -19.38
C ASP A 575 11.56 19.76 -19.32
N SER A 576 11.40 21.05 -19.50
CA SER A 576 10.11 21.75 -19.48
C SER A 576 9.34 21.67 -20.80
N SER A 577 9.82 20.94 -21.81
CA SER A 577 9.10 20.72 -23.06
C SER A 577 7.83 19.88 -22.83
N GLU A 578 7.02 19.75 -23.86
CA GLU A 578 5.83 18.90 -23.86
C GLU A 578 5.97 17.76 -24.90
N ALA A 579 7.21 17.32 -25.14
CA ALA A 579 7.53 16.18 -25.99
C ALA A 579 7.90 14.95 -25.14
N LEU A 580 7.58 13.77 -25.64
CA LEU A 580 8.01 12.47 -25.12
C LEU A 580 8.67 11.72 -26.27
N GLU A 581 9.98 11.53 -26.18
CA GLU A 581 10.77 10.80 -27.19
C GLU A 581 11.48 9.65 -26.48
N ILE A 582 11.22 8.43 -26.93
CA ILE A 582 11.76 7.19 -26.38
C ILE A 582 12.32 6.37 -27.54
N GLU A 583 13.60 6.04 -27.46
CA GLU A 583 14.25 5.14 -28.42
C GLU A 583 14.57 3.81 -27.74
N ASP A 584 14.32 2.72 -28.45
CA ASP A 584 14.52 1.34 -27.93
C ASP A 584 13.87 1.12 -26.55
N GLY A 585 12.67 1.65 -26.37
CA GLY A 585 11.92 1.55 -25.12
C GLY A 585 11.49 0.11 -24.85
N ARG A 586 11.52 -0.30 -23.58
CA ARG A 586 11.15 -1.63 -23.08
C ARG A 586 10.18 -1.52 -21.94
N HIS A 587 9.31 -2.50 -21.77
CA HIS A 587 8.38 -2.52 -20.65
C HIS A 587 9.10 -3.11 -19.42
N PRO A 588 9.31 -2.35 -18.34
CA PRO A 588 10.20 -2.74 -17.24
C PRO A 588 9.81 -4.07 -16.58
N VAL A 589 8.53 -4.25 -16.29
CA VAL A 589 8.03 -5.44 -15.59
C VAL A 589 7.95 -6.65 -16.53
N VAL A 590 7.43 -6.47 -17.76
CA VAL A 590 7.33 -7.57 -18.73
C VAL A 590 8.72 -8.10 -19.08
N GLU A 591 9.68 -7.21 -19.36
CA GLU A 591 11.07 -7.59 -19.61
C GLU A 591 11.67 -8.38 -18.44
N ALA A 592 11.36 -7.94 -17.20
CA ALA A 592 11.86 -8.60 -15.99
C ALA A 592 11.30 -10.01 -15.77
N MET A 593 10.10 -10.28 -16.28
CA MET A 593 9.38 -11.55 -16.13
C MET A 593 9.60 -12.52 -17.30
N LEU A 594 10.20 -12.07 -18.41
CA LEU A 594 10.48 -12.95 -19.52
C LEU A 594 11.48 -14.04 -19.13
N PRO A 595 11.23 -15.32 -19.51
CA PRO A 595 12.21 -16.38 -19.36
C PRO A 595 13.49 -16.04 -20.12
N ARG A 596 14.65 -16.40 -19.57
CA ARG A 596 15.97 -16.12 -20.20
C ARG A 596 16.11 -16.70 -21.60
N ASP A 597 15.38 -17.77 -21.89
CA ASP A 597 15.44 -18.49 -23.17
C ASP A 597 14.41 -17.98 -24.21
N SER A 598 13.65 -16.93 -23.88
CA SER A 598 12.56 -16.42 -24.74
C SER A 598 12.98 -15.46 -25.86
N GLY A 599 14.28 -15.24 -26.07
CA GLY A 599 14.79 -14.36 -27.15
C GLY A 599 14.78 -12.86 -26.79
N GLY A 600 14.48 -12.51 -25.56
CA GLY A 600 14.52 -11.12 -25.05
C GLY A 600 13.25 -10.32 -25.38
N PHE A 601 13.17 -9.11 -24.85
CA PHE A 601 12.12 -8.13 -25.13
C PHE A 601 12.40 -7.39 -26.43
N VAL A 602 11.37 -7.19 -27.27
CA VAL A 602 11.52 -6.41 -28.50
C VAL A 602 11.31 -4.92 -28.18
N PRO A 603 12.34 -4.09 -28.30
CA PRO A 603 12.25 -2.67 -27.94
C PRO A 603 11.44 -1.90 -28.99
N ASN A 604 10.78 -0.81 -28.55
CA ASN A 604 9.94 0.03 -29.38
C ASN A 604 10.21 1.51 -29.18
N ASP A 605 10.16 2.27 -30.27
CA ASP A 605 10.31 3.70 -30.28
C ASP A 605 8.94 4.37 -30.16
N VAL A 606 8.85 5.43 -29.34
CA VAL A 606 7.64 6.24 -29.18
C VAL A 606 8.06 7.71 -29.15
N ALA A 607 7.52 8.51 -30.05
CA ALA A 607 7.78 9.95 -30.09
C ALA A 607 6.48 10.72 -30.34
N VAL A 608 6.00 11.45 -29.33
CA VAL A 608 4.75 12.23 -29.36
C VAL A 608 4.95 13.57 -28.66
N ALA A 609 4.33 14.63 -29.17
CA ALA A 609 4.47 15.98 -28.61
C ALA A 609 3.14 16.71 -28.57
N SER A 610 2.86 17.47 -27.50
CA SER A 610 1.63 18.24 -27.39
C SER A 610 1.55 19.34 -28.46
N ARG A 611 0.32 19.73 -28.78
CA ARG A 611 0.08 20.84 -29.70
C ARG A 611 0.69 22.16 -29.16
N GLY A 612 1.52 22.82 -29.96
CA GLY A 612 2.26 24.03 -29.58
C GLY A 612 3.67 23.79 -29.05
N ASP A 613 4.09 22.53 -28.87
CA ASP A 613 5.50 22.20 -28.70
C ASP A 613 6.23 22.23 -30.03
N PRO A 614 7.49 22.68 -30.11
CA PRO A 614 8.26 22.69 -31.36
C PRO A 614 8.40 21.33 -32.04
N ALA A 615 8.31 20.23 -31.27
CA ALA A 615 8.38 18.87 -31.80
C ALA A 615 7.04 18.36 -32.39
N PHE A 616 5.94 19.14 -32.24
CA PHE A 616 4.62 18.75 -32.71
C PHE A 616 4.58 18.48 -34.22
N GLU A 617 5.19 19.34 -35.07
CA GLU A 617 5.21 19.14 -36.52
C GLU A 617 5.83 17.79 -36.89
N ARG A 618 6.86 17.38 -36.16
CA ARG A 618 7.59 16.13 -36.43
C ARG A 618 6.86 14.90 -35.88
N HIS A 619 6.37 14.99 -34.67
CA HIS A 619 5.85 13.82 -33.95
C HIS A 619 4.33 13.75 -33.93
N GLY A 620 3.63 14.88 -33.92
CA GLY A 620 2.18 14.94 -33.71
C GLY A 620 1.81 14.74 -32.24
N CYS A 621 0.52 14.97 -31.92
CA CYS A 621 0.01 14.81 -30.56
C CYS A 621 -0.89 13.58 -30.36
N LEU A 622 -1.40 12.99 -31.44
CA LEU A 622 -2.27 11.81 -31.39
C LEU A 622 -1.71 10.71 -32.28
N HIS A 623 -1.40 9.57 -31.69
CA HIS A 623 -1.00 8.37 -32.43
C HIS A 623 -2.13 7.32 -32.39
N VAL A 624 -2.68 7.01 -33.55
CA VAL A 624 -3.64 5.93 -33.74
C VAL A 624 -2.86 4.65 -34.03
N ILE A 625 -2.94 3.70 -33.08
CA ILE A 625 -2.14 2.46 -33.12
C ILE A 625 -3.07 1.30 -33.46
N THR A 626 -2.93 0.74 -34.64
CA THR A 626 -3.75 -0.40 -35.11
C THR A 626 -2.97 -1.72 -35.10
N GLY A 627 -3.65 -2.83 -35.27
CA GLY A 627 -3.07 -4.16 -35.33
C GLY A 627 -3.70 -5.15 -34.33
N PRO A 628 -3.33 -6.44 -34.35
CA PRO A 628 -3.94 -7.46 -33.52
C PRO A 628 -3.59 -7.31 -32.01
N ASN A 629 -4.47 -7.78 -31.13
CA ASN A 629 -4.33 -7.60 -29.68
C ASN A 629 -3.10 -8.30 -29.08
N MET A 630 -2.75 -9.48 -29.58
CA MET A 630 -1.59 -10.23 -29.12
C MET A 630 -0.25 -9.70 -29.64
N ALA A 631 -0.28 -8.67 -30.49
CA ALA A 631 0.94 -8.12 -31.10
C ALA A 631 1.73 -7.17 -30.17
N GLY A 632 1.25 -6.86 -28.98
CA GLY A 632 1.97 -6.06 -27.99
C GLY A 632 1.59 -4.58 -27.95
N LYS A 633 0.48 -4.14 -28.56
CA LYS A 633 0.00 -2.74 -28.50
C LYS A 633 -0.08 -2.21 -27.08
N SER A 634 -0.86 -2.88 -26.21
CA SER A 634 -1.05 -2.49 -24.80
C SER A 634 0.27 -2.44 -24.02
N THR A 635 1.24 -3.30 -24.36
CA THR A 635 2.57 -3.31 -23.73
C THR A 635 3.35 -2.04 -24.07
N VAL A 636 3.34 -1.61 -25.33
CA VAL A 636 4.04 -0.39 -25.78
C VAL A 636 3.36 0.86 -25.20
N LEU A 637 2.05 0.88 -25.14
CA LEU A 637 1.29 1.98 -24.52
C LEU A 637 1.66 2.16 -23.04
N ARG A 638 1.62 1.07 -22.27
CA ARG A 638 2.01 1.08 -20.85
C ARG A 638 3.48 1.43 -20.67
N GLN A 639 4.36 0.93 -21.53
CA GLN A 639 5.79 1.25 -21.56
C GLN A 639 6.04 2.76 -21.62
N ALA A 640 5.35 3.48 -22.52
CA ALA A 640 5.51 4.92 -22.66
C ALA A 640 5.09 5.68 -21.38
N ALA A 641 3.94 5.28 -20.79
CA ALA A 641 3.47 5.87 -19.53
C ALA A 641 4.44 5.58 -18.37
N LEU A 642 4.93 4.34 -18.25
CA LEU A 642 5.90 3.95 -17.22
C LEU A 642 7.25 4.65 -17.38
N THR A 643 7.70 4.91 -18.62
CA THR A 643 8.92 5.67 -18.89
C THR A 643 8.80 7.09 -18.40
N ALA A 644 7.69 7.78 -18.68
CA ALA A 644 7.44 9.14 -18.18
C ALA A 644 7.39 9.18 -16.65
N LEU A 645 6.73 8.22 -16.04
CA LEU A 645 6.63 8.08 -14.58
C LEU A 645 8.00 7.88 -13.92
N LEU A 646 8.79 6.93 -14.41
CA LEU A 646 10.15 6.64 -13.94
C LEU A 646 11.06 7.85 -14.05
N ALA A 647 11.03 8.55 -15.20
CA ALA A 647 11.83 9.75 -15.40
C ALA A 647 11.51 10.82 -14.36
N GLN A 648 10.20 11.08 -14.10
CA GLN A 648 9.78 12.11 -13.17
C GLN A 648 9.91 11.72 -11.68
N MET A 649 10.03 10.44 -11.35
CA MET A 649 10.45 10.06 -10.01
C MET A 649 11.97 10.19 -9.77
N GLY A 650 12.75 10.47 -10.81
CA GLY A 650 14.20 10.61 -10.76
C GLY A 650 14.93 9.27 -10.92
N SER A 651 14.33 8.30 -11.63
CA SER A 651 14.94 7.02 -11.99
C SER A 651 15.47 7.02 -13.41
N PHE A 652 16.44 6.17 -13.68
CA PHE A 652 16.76 5.77 -15.05
C PHE A 652 15.59 5.00 -15.64
N VAL A 653 15.53 4.90 -16.96
CA VAL A 653 14.41 4.34 -17.72
C VAL A 653 14.84 3.16 -18.60
N PRO A 654 13.95 2.19 -18.83
CA PRO A 654 14.21 1.02 -19.66
C PRO A 654 14.15 1.40 -21.15
N ALA A 655 15.15 2.14 -21.63
CA ALA A 655 15.27 2.59 -23.02
C ALA A 655 16.73 2.65 -23.44
N GLY A 656 16.99 2.77 -24.74
CA GLY A 656 18.31 3.15 -25.27
C GLY A 656 18.60 4.62 -25.00
N SER A 657 17.63 5.48 -25.28
CA SER A 657 17.62 6.89 -24.89
C SER A 657 16.18 7.35 -24.62
N ALA A 658 16.01 8.39 -23.77
CA ALA A 658 14.72 9.03 -23.58
C ALA A 658 14.85 10.51 -23.28
N ARG A 659 13.97 11.31 -23.89
CA ARG A 659 13.72 12.70 -23.55
C ARG A 659 12.28 12.84 -23.11
N VAL A 660 12.08 13.35 -21.90
CA VAL A 660 10.77 13.42 -21.26
C VAL A 660 10.47 14.87 -20.89
N GLY A 661 9.63 15.53 -21.70
CA GLY A 661 9.02 16.78 -21.33
C GLY A 661 8.01 16.54 -20.20
N LEU A 662 7.98 17.44 -19.21
CA LEU A 662 7.16 17.27 -18.01
C LEU A 662 5.71 16.90 -18.33
N VAL A 663 5.21 15.91 -17.63
CA VAL A 663 3.82 15.42 -17.65
C VAL A 663 3.17 15.78 -16.32
N ASP A 664 2.05 16.51 -16.36
CA ASP A 664 1.32 16.89 -15.16
C ASP A 664 0.37 15.77 -14.68
N ARG A 665 -0.20 15.03 -15.63
CA ARG A 665 -1.10 13.89 -15.37
C ARG A 665 -0.87 12.77 -16.38
N VAL A 666 -0.91 11.55 -15.92
CA VAL A 666 -1.00 10.37 -16.78
C VAL A 666 -2.38 9.76 -16.61
N PHE A 667 -3.05 9.55 -17.72
CA PHE A 667 -4.31 8.83 -17.78
C PHE A 667 -4.15 7.57 -18.60
N THR A 668 -4.64 6.45 -18.09
CA THR A 668 -4.68 5.22 -18.85
C THR A 668 -6.08 4.62 -18.81
N ARG A 669 -6.57 4.25 -19.98
CA ARG A 669 -7.74 3.39 -20.14
C ARG A 669 -7.31 2.14 -20.89
N VAL A 670 -7.16 1.05 -20.15
CA VAL A 670 -6.71 -0.24 -20.67
C VAL A 670 -7.72 -1.29 -20.24
N GLY A 671 -8.21 -2.10 -21.15
CA GLY A 671 -9.22 -3.16 -21.06
C GLY A 671 -9.86 -3.42 -19.69
N ALA A 672 -11.19 -3.42 -19.60
CA ALA A 672 -11.91 -3.60 -18.34
C ALA A 672 -11.66 -4.98 -17.75
N SER A 673 -11.26 -5.03 -16.46
CA SER A 673 -11.61 -6.18 -15.62
C SER A 673 -13.10 -6.02 -15.24
N ASP A 674 -13.88 -7.10 -15.35
CA ASP A 674 -15.26 -7.13 -14.90
C ASP A 674 -15.32 -6.81 -13.40
N ASP A 675 -15.82 -5.62 -13.05
CA ASP A 675 -16.14 -5.25 -11.65
C ASP A 675 -17.58 -5.68 -11.32
N LEU A 676 -17.80 -6.99 -11.38
CA LEU A 676 -19.09 -7.61 -11.03
C LEU A 676 -19.49 -7.31 -9.58
N ALA A 677 -18.53 -6.99 -8.70
CA ALA A 677 -18.78 -6.69 -7.31
C ALA A 677 -19.56 -5.37 -7.10
N ARG A 678 -19.45 -4.43 -8.04
CA ARG A 678 -20.16 -3.12 -7.96
C ARG A 678 -21.41 -3.04 -8.85
N GLY A 679 -21.76 -4.11 -9.57
CA GLY A 679 -22.97 -4.18 -10.40
C GLY A 679 -23.03 -3.18 -11.57
N ARG A 680 -21.88 -2.65 -12.00
CA ARG A 680 -21.80 -1.71 -13.13
C ARG A 680 -21.46 -2.46 -14.41
N SER A 681 -22.13 -2.11 -15.51
CA SER A 681 -21.77 -2.59 -16.84
C SER A 681 -20.32 -2.14 -17.17
N THR A 682 -19.53 -3.03 -17.76
CA THR A 682 -18.16 -2.74 -18.26
C THR A 682 -18.14 -1.50 -19.14
N PHE A 683 -19.16 -1.32 -19.98
CA PHE A 683 -19.31 -0.13 -20.83
C PHE A 683 -19.52 1.16 -20.02
N MET A 684 -20.32 1.11 -18.94
CA MET A 684 -20.54 2.28 -18.07
C MET A 684 -19.27 2.67 -17.32
N VAL A 685 -18.48 1.69 -16.84
CA VAL A 685 -17.17 1.95 -16.24
C VAL A 685 -16.25 2.62 -17.25
N GLU A 686 -16.17 2.08 -18.47
CA GLU A 686 -15.39 2.63 -19.57
C GLU A 686 -15.76 4.08 -19.88
N MET A 687 -17.05 4.38 -20.01
CA MET A 687 -17.51 5.75 -20.28
C MET A 687 -17.24 6.69 -19.12
N THR A 688 -17.33 6.24 -17.88
CA THR A 688 -17.00 7.06 -16.70
C THR A 688 -15.51 7.41 -16.64
N GLU A 689 -14.63 6.45 -16.92
CA GLU A 689 -13.19 6.69 -16.99
C GLU A 689 -12.83 7.62 -18.15
N THR A 690 -13.43 7.39 -19.33
CA THR A 690 -13.22 8.26 -20.49
C THR A 690 -13.70 9.69 -20.22
N ALA A 691 -14.86 9.87 -19.57
CA ALA A 691 -15.35 11.18 -19.17
C ALA A 691 -14.40 11.88 -18.19
N ALA A 692 -13.86 11.14 -17.21
CA ALA A 692 -12.86 11.67 -16.27
C ALA A 692 -11.60 12.16 -17.00
N ILE A 693 -11.13 11.43 -18.01
CA ILE A 693 -10.00 11.84 -18.86
C ILE A 693 -10.33 13.14 -19.60
N LEU A 694 -11.46 13.20 -20.32
CA LEU A 694 -11.83 14.35 -21.13
C LEU A 694 -12.05 15.64 -20.31
N HIS A 695 -12.54 15.51 -19.06
CA HIS A 695 -12.74 16.66 -18.17
C HIS A 695 -11.47 17.15 -17.48
N ASN A 696 -10.47 16.27 -17.26
CA ASN A 696 -9.30 16.59 -16.43
C ASN A 696 -7.98 16.65 -17.19
N ALA A 697 -7.93 16.17 -18.44
CA ALA A 697 -6.71 16.24 -19.24
C ALA A 697 -6.37 17.68 -19.60
N THR A 698 -5.09 18.01 -19.47
CA THR A 698 -4.51 19.29 -19.88
C THR A 698 -3.59 19.08 -21.08
N ARG A 699 -3.12 20.14 -21.68
CA ARG A 699 -2.14 20.06 -22.77
C ARG A 699 -0.87 19.30 -22.38
N ARG A 700 -0.48 19.37 -21.11
CA ARG A 700 0.72 18.69 -20.57
C ARG A 700 0.49 17.25 -20.18
N SER A 701 -0.74 16.75 -20.29
CA SER A 701 -1.06 15.38 -19.92
C SER A 701 -0.56 14.36 -20.95
N LEU A 702 -0.36 13.13 -20.47
CA LEU A 702 -0.14 11.94 -21.30
C LEU A 702 -1.36 11.05 -21.19
N VAL A 703 -2.05 10.82 -22.30
CA VAL A 703 -3.25 10.00 -22.36
C VAL A 703 -2.96 8.71 -23.12
N VAL A 704 -3.30 7.58 -22.51
CA VAL A 704 -3.13 6.24 -23.08
C VAL A 704 -4.49 5.56 -23.15
N LEU A 705 -4.99 5.34 -24.34
CA LEU A 705 -6.28 4.70 -24.58
C LEU A 705 -6.07 3.36 -25.30
N ASP A 706 -6.61 2.29 -24.71
CA ASP A 706 -6.55 0.95 -25.28
C ASP A 706 -7.98 0.45 -25.50
N GLU A 707 -8.43 0.52 -26.74
CA GLU A 707 -9.67 -0.05 -27.23
C GLU A 707 -10.96 0.50 -26.60
N ILE A 708 -11.24 1.78 -26.82
CA ILE A 708 -12.51 2.42 -26.43
C ILE A 708 -13.66 1.98 -27.35
N GLY A 709 -14.86 1.77 -26.80
CA GLY A 709 -16.11 1.47 -27.50
C GLY A 709 -16.40 -0.01 -27.66
N ARG A 710 -15.73 -0.91 -26.93
CA ARG A 710 -15.97 -2.38 -27.07
C ARG A 710 -17.29 -2.87 -26.48
N GLY A 711 -17.84 -2.18 -25.49
CA GLY A 711 -19.01 -2.64 -24.74
C GLY A 711 -20.37 -2.32 -25.38
N THR A 712 -20.40 -1.84 -26.63
CA THR A 712 -21.62 -1.43 -27.33
C THR A 712 -21.62 -1.90 -28.81
N SER A 713 -22.59 -1.47 -29.60
CA SER A 713 -22.64 -1.78 -31.03
C SER A 713 -21.42 -1.19 -31.76
N THR A 714 -20.98 -1.84 -32.85
CA THR A 714 -19.77 -1.43 -33.58
C THR A 714 -19.84 0.03 -34.03
N PHE A 715 -20.99 0.48 -34.55
CA PHE A 715 -21.15 1.86 -35.03
C PHE A 715 -21.14 2.90 -33.91
N ASP A 716 -21.79 2.61 -32.76
CA ASP A 716 -21.74 3.49 -31.60
C ASP A 716 -20.31 3.55 -31.04
N GLY A 717 -19.61 2.38 -30.94
CA GLY A 717 -18.25 2.30 -30.49
C GLY A 717 -17.27 3.12 -31.32
N VAL A 718 -17.32 2.99 -32.66
CA VAL A 718 -16.51 3.80 -33.58
C VAL A 718 -16.83 5.28 -33.43
N SER A 719 -18.10 5.64 -33.36
CA SER A 719 -18.52 7.05 -33.26
C SER A 719 -18.01 7.70 -31.98
N ILE A 720 -18.09 7.01 -30.86
CA ILE A 720 -17.56 7.47 -29.58
C ILE A 720 -16.02 7.58 -29.62
N ALA A 721 -15.34 6.54 -30.10
CA ALA A 721 -13.90 6.52 -30.20
C ALA A 721 -13.36 7.66 -31.08
N TRP A 722 -14.02 7.92 -32.21
CA TRP A 722 -13.70 9.01 -33.13
C TRP A 722 -13.86 10.37 -32.45
N ALA A 723 -15.02 10.63 -31.81
CA ALA A 723 -15.30 11.88 -31.14
C ALA A 723 -14.35 12.14 -29.97
N VAL A 724 -13.96 11.09 -29.23
CA VAL A 724 -12.96 11.17 -28.15
C VAL A 724 -11.58 11.54 -28.72
N ALA A 725 -11.16 10.91 -29.82
CA ALA A 725 -9.90 11.21 -30.48
C ALA A 725 -9.85 12.67 -30.97
N GLU A 726 -10.93 13.14 -31.63
CA GLU A 726 -11.05 14.53 -32.04
C GLU A 726 -11.00 15.52 -30.87
N HIS A 727 -11.70 15.23 -29.79
CA HIS A 727 -11.69 16.10 -28.61
C HIS A 727 -10.30 16.22 -27.98
N LEU A 728 -9.59 15.10 -27.81
CA LEU A 728 -8.23 15.08 -27.27
C LEU A 728 -7.24 15.82 -28.19
N HIS A 729 -7.40 15.68 -29.52
CA HIS A 729 -6.58 16.37 -30.50
C HIS A 729 -6.91 17.85 -30.61
N ASP A 730 -8.21 18.20 -30.87
CA ASP A 730 -8.62 19.56 -31.27
C ASP A 730 -8.77 20.49 -30.07
N ARG A 731 -9.27 19.99 -28.92
CA ARG A 731 -9.58 20.80 -27.74
C ARG A 731 -8.50 20.76 -26.68
N VAL A 732 -7.97 19.57 -26.36
CA VAL A 732 -6.95 19.40 -25.34
C VAL A 732 -5.55 19.59 -25.91
N GLY A 733 -5.24 18.99 -27.05
CA GLY A 733 -3.95 19.05 -27.71
C GLY A 733 -2.84 18.33 -26.96
N CYS A 734 -3.16 17.35 -26.12
CA CYS A 734 -2.20 16.61 -25.28
C CYS A 734 -1.56 15.44 -26.02
N ARG A 735 -0.49 14.90 -25.44
CA ARG A 735 0.15 13.67 -25.90
C ARG A 735 -0.79 12.48 -25.73
N THR A 736 -1.22 11.89 -26.85
CA THR A 736 -2.20 10.81 -26.83
C THR A 736 -1.71 9.60 -27.64
N LEU A 737 -1.71 8.42 -27.01
CA LEU A 737 -1.47 7.15 -27.64
C LEU A 737 -2.78 6.35 -27.62
N PHE A 738 -3.37 6.09 -28.75
CA PHE A 738 -4.68 5.48 -28.91
C PHE A 738 -4.60 4.15 -29.67
N ALA A 739 -4.58 3.03 -28.98
CA ALA A 739 -4.70 1.73 -29.60
C ALA A 739 -6.17 1.41 -29.89
N THR A 740 -6.45 0.92 -31.08
CA THR A 740 -7.80 0.59 -31.51
C THR A 740 -7.81 -0.57 -32.49
N HIS A 741 -8.93 -1.25 -32.55
CA HIS A 741 -9.24 -2.22 -33.61
C HIS A 741 -10.13 -1.62 -34.72
N TYR A 742 -10.60 -0.37 -34.54
CA TYR A 742 -11.36 0.36 -35.55
C TYR A 742 -10.40 0.94 -36.57
N HIS A 743 -10.42 0.35 -37.78
CA HIS A 743 -9.56 0.79 -38.88
C HIS A 743 -9.93 2.18 -39.39
N GLU A 744 -11.17 2.56 -39.23
CA GLU A 744 -11.73 3.85 -39.64
C GLU A 744 -11.02 5.03 -38.97
N LEU A 745 -10.59 4.88 -37.71
CA LEU A 745 -9.87 5.96 -37.03
C LEU A 745 -8.56 6.37 -37.73
N GLN A 746 -8.03 5.54 -38.61
CA GLN A 746 -6.84 5.87 -39.40
C GLN A 746 -7.06 7.08 -40.33
N ASP A 747 -8.31 7.30 -40.77
CA ASP A 747 -8.64 8.43 -41.65
C ASP A 747 -8.48 9.77 -40.96
N LEU A 748 -8.49 9.85 -39.60
CA LEU A 748 -8.15 11.06 -38.85
C LEU A 748 -6.78 11.64 -39.23
N ALA A 749 -5.80 10.79 -39.57
CA ALA A 749 -4.47 11.24 -39.96
C ALA A 749 -4.47 11.96 -41.35
N ARG A 750 -5.53 11.81 -42.14
CA ARG A 750 -5.71 12.54 -43.40
C ARG A 750 -6.41 13.88 -43.19
N GLU A 751 -7.22 13.97 -42.13
CA GLU A 751 -8.06 15.13 -41.89
C GLU A 751 -7.45 16.08 -40.84
N ARG A 752 -6.54 15.61 -40.01
CA ARG A 752 -5.95 16.36 -38.87
C ARG A 752 -4.43 16.36 -38.92
N GLU A 753 -3.85 17.54 -38.94
CA GLU A 753 -2.42 17.71 -38.76
C GLU A 753 -2.02 17.29 -37.33
N GLY A 754 -0.92 16.54 -37.21
CA GLY A 754 -0.46 16.04 -35.90
C GLY A 754 -1.09 14.73 -35.45
N VAL A 755 -1.97 14.09 -36.23
CA VAL A 755 -2.37 12.70 -36.09
C VAL A 755 -1.41 11.81 -36.88
N ARG A 756 -0.93 10.74 -36.27
CA ARG A 756 -0.03 9.76 -36.89
C ARG A 756 -0.61 8.36 -36.75
N ASN A 757 -0.58 7.60 -37.85
CA ASN A 757 -0.95 6.19 -37.87
C ASN A 757 0.28 5.32 -37.61
N LEU A 758 0.16 4.41 -36.66
CA LEU A 758 1.16 3.39 -36.36
C LEU A 758 0.50 2.01 -36.40
N THR A 759 1.29 0.99 -36.72
CA THR A 759 0.83 -0.38 -36.66
C THR A 759 1.91 -1.29 -36.11
N VAL A 760 1.53 -2.46 -35.58
CA VAL A 760 2.50 -3.46 -35.18
C VAL A 760 2.91 -4.29 -36.41
N ALA A 761 4.21 -4.33 -36.67
CA ALA A 761 4.76 -5.09 -37.80
C ALA A 761 4.43 -6.59 -37.73
N VAL A 762 3.94 -7.11 -38.86
CA VAL A 762 3.56 -8.51 -39.02
C VAL A 762 4.34 -9.07 -40.21
N ARG A 763 4.87 -10.29 -40.08
CA ARG A 763 5.48 -11.03 -41.17
C ARG A 763 4.68 -12.28 -41.48
N GLU A 764 4.25 -12.40 -42.71
CA GLU A 764 3.63 -13.62 -43.23
C GLU A 764 4.72 -14.55 -43.75
N VAL A 765 4.79 -15.77 -43.21
CA VAL A 765 5.74 -16.80 -43.63
C VAL A 765 4.91 -18.05 -44.02
N GLY A 766 4.63 -18.20 -45.34
CA GLY A 766 3.71 -19.22 -45.82
C GLY A 766 2.30 -19.01 -45.30
N ASP A 767 1.73 -19.99 -44.62
CA ASP A 767 0.40 -19.94 -44.02
C ASP A 767 0.44 -19.55 -42.50
N GLN A 768 1.57 -19.02 -42.03
CA GLN A 768 1.74 -18.58 -40.62
C GLN A 768 2.01 -17.09 -40.56
N VAL A 769 1.38 -16.46 -39.55
CA VAL A 769 1.57 -15.04 -39.24
C VAL A 769 2.46 -14.95 -38.01
N VAL A 770 3.57 -14.23 -38.15
CA VAL A 770 4.52 -13.95 -37.06
C VAL A 770 4.40 -12.46 -36.66
N PHE A 771 4.00 -12.19 -35.43
CA PHE A 771 3.95 -10.85 -34.89
C PHE A 771 5.35 -10.41 -34.44
N LEU A 772 5.91 -9.40 -35.11
CA LEU A 772 7.26 -8.92 -34.82
C LEU A 772 7.33 -8.04 -33.55
N ARG A 773 6.20 -7.66 -33.00
CA ARG A 773 6.08 -6.82 -31.78
C ARG A 773 6.80 -5.46 -31.89
N LYS A 774 7.09 -4.99 -33.11
CA LYS A 774 7.71 -3.70 -33.40
C LYS A 774 6.67 -2.74 -33.98
N LEU A 775 6.53 -1.54 -33.42
CA LEU A 775 5.73 -0.47 -34.00
C LEU A 775 6.43 0.10 -35.22
N VAL A 776 5.64 0.35 -36.26
CA VAL A 776 6.09 0.97 -37.51
C VAL A 776 5.08 2.01 -37.97
N ALA A 777 5.53 3.00 -38.74
CA ALA A 777 4.65 3.98 -39.32
C ALA A 777 3.70 3.37 -40.35
N GLY A 778 2.47 3.83 -40.40
CA GLY A 778 1.42 3.35 -41.29
C GLY A 778 0.25 2.69 -40.53
N GLY A 779 -0.80 2.40 -41.26
CA GLY A 779 -1.99 1.72 -40.71
C GLY A 779 -2.03 0.23 -41.07
N ALA A 780 -2.72 -0.56 -40.27
CA ALA A 780 -2.98 -1.96 -40.59
C ALA A 780 -3.98 -2.05 -41.76
N SER A 781 -3.63 -2.75 -42.82
CA SER A 781 -4.47 -2.95 -44.01
C SER A 781 -5.47 -4.09 -43.85
N ARG A 782 -5.30 -4.98 -42.85
CA ARG A 782 -6.10 -6.17 -42.65
C ARG A 782 -6.32 -6.49 -41.19
N SER A 783 -7.42 -7.16 -40.90
CA SER A 783 -7.70 -7.76 -39.58
C SER A 783 -7.01 -9.12 -39.49
N TYR A 784 -6.31 -9.39 -38.37
CA TYR A 784 -5.65 -10.67 -38.11
C TYR A 784 -6.40 -11.54 -37.09
N GLY A 785 -7.66 -11.22 -36.77
CA GLY A 785 -8.45 -11.94 -35.75
C GLY A 785 -8.56 -13.42 -36.00
N ILE A 786 -8.75 -13.85 -37.26
CA ILE A 786 -8.84 -15.26 -37.64
C ILE A 786 -7.50 -15.99 -37.48
N GLU A 787 -6.39 -15.31 -37.76
CA GLU A 787 -5.05 -15.89 -37.55
C GLU A 787 -4.72 -16.04 -36.04
N VAL A 788 -5.15 -15.10 -35.20
CA VAL A 788 -5.08 -15.24 -33.76
C VAL A 788 -5.94 -16.43 -33.28
N ALA A 789 -7.15 -16.58 -33.82
CA ALA A 789 -8.01 -17.72 -33.51
C ALA A 789 -7.38 -19.07 -33.89
N LYS A 790 -6.64 -19.11 -35.01
CA LYS A 790 -5.84 -20.30 -35.44
C LYS A 790 -4.73 -20.60 -34.40
N LEU A 791 -4.02 -19.58 -33.96
CA LEU A 791 -2.97 -19.74 -32.92
C LEU A 791 -3.55 -20.20 -31.57
N ALA A 792 -4.78 -19.78 -31.24
CA ALA A 792 -5.51 -20.21 -30.05
C ALA A 792 -6.07 -21.66 -30.16
N GLY A 793 -5.93 -22.30 -31.30
CA GLY A 793 -6.32 -23.71 -31.47
C GLY A 793 -7.80 -23.93 -31.90
N LEU A 794 -8.48 -22.93 -32.49
CA LEU A 794 -9.84 -23.11 -32.98
C LEU A 794 -9.86 -24.16 -34.10
N PRO A 795 -10.94 -24.99 -34.23
CA PRO A 795 -11.06 -26.02 -35.26
C PRO A 795 -10.93 -25.45 -36.67
N ALA A 796 -10.27 -26.18 -37.55
CA ALA A 796 -9.97 -25.74 -38.92
C ALA A 796 -11.24 -25.40 -39.73
N GLU A 797 -12.33 -26.15 -39.53
CA GLU A 797 -13.64 -25.92 -40.16
C GLU A 797 -14.23 -24.53 -39.75
N VAL A 798 -14.13 -24.18 -38.48
CA VAL A 798 -14.59 -22.88 -37.97
C VAL A 798 -13.77 -21.74 -38.57
N LEU A 799 -12.43 -21.93 -38.67
CA LEU A 799 -11.53 -20.93 -39.26
C LEU A 799 -11.78 -20.75 -40.76
N ALA A 800 -12.03 -21.86 -41.50
CA ALA A 800 -12.37 -21.81 -42.93
C ALA A 800 -13.67 -21.01 -43.14
N ARG A 801 -14.69 -21.31 -42.33
CA ARG A 801 -15.98 -20.62 -42.41
C ARG A 801 -15.87 -19.14 -42.04
N ALA A 802 -15.09 -18.82 -40.98
CA ALA A 802 -14.84 -17.43 -40.57
C ALA A 802 -14.15 -16.61 -41.68
N ARG A 803 -13.19 -17.17 -42.38
CA ARG A 803 -12.54 -16.51 -43.53
C ARG A 803 -13.50 -16.28 -44.70
N GLU A 804 -14.43 -17.18 -44.93
CA GLU A 804 -15.46 -17.01 -45.97
C GLU A 804 -16.42 -15.87 -45.59
N ILE A 805 -16.89 -15.84 -44.34
CA ILE A 805 -17.77 -14.80 -43.85
C ILE A 805 -17.06 -13.42 -43.88
N LEU A 806 -15.77 -13.37 -43.47
CA LEU A 806 -15.00 -12.12 -43.47
C LEU A 806 -14.86 -11.57 -44.91
N ARG A 807 -14.56 -12.42 -45.89
CA ARG A 807 -14.46 -12.01 -47.31
C ARG A 807 -15.78 -11.44 -47.81
N ASN A 808 -16.92 -12.04 -47.45
CA ASN A 808 -18.24 -11.55 -47.86
C ASN A 808 -18.55 -10.16 -47.20
N LEU A 809 -18.13 -9.95 -45.96
CA LEU A 809 -18.26 -8.66 -45.26
C LEU A 809 -17.36 -7.58 -45.89
N GLU A 810 -16.11 -7.90 -46.20
CA GLU A 810 -15.15 -6.97 -46.79
C GLU A 810 -15.49 -6.59 -48.24
N ALA A 811 -16.12 -7.49 -48.97
CA ALA A 811 -16.59 -7.22 -50.33
C ALA A 811 -17.84 -6.34 -50.40
N LEU A 812 -18.43 -6.00 -49.24
CA LEU A 812 -19.70 -5.24 -49.13
C LEU A 812 -20.81 -5.89 -50.04
N GLU A 813 -20.80 -7.21 -50.24
CA GLU A 813 -21.84 -7.93 -50.96
C GLU A 813 -23.14 -7.84 -50.15
N MET A 814 -24.01 -6.98 -50.63
CA MET A 814 -25.38 -6.86 -50.16
C MET A 814 -26.25 -7.85 -50.93
N ASP A 815 -27.19 -8.51 -50.29
CA ASP A 815 -28.23 -9.29 -50.97
C ASP A 815 -29.25 -8.33 -51.59
N GLU A 816 -30.15 -8.87 -52.41
CA GLU A 816 -31.20 -8.11 -53.08
C GLU A 816 -32.13 -7.35 -52.10
N GLY A 817 -32.05 -7.64 -50.80
CA GLY A 817 -32.78 -6.97 -49.73
C GLY A 817 -31.97 -5.89 -48.95
N GLY A 818 -30.72 -5.60 -49.34
CA GLY A 818 -29.85 -4.60 -48.69
C GLY A 818 -29.18 -5.10 -47.40
N HIS A 819 -29.19 -6.42 -47.18
CA HIS A 819 -28.44 -7.04 -46.03
C HIS A 819 -27.15 -7.67 -46.51
N ALA A 820 -26.12 -7.58 -45.70
CA ALA A 820 -24.84 -8.23 -46.01
C ALA A 820 -25.02 -9.74 -46.23
N ALA A 821 -24.55 -10.26 -47.35
CA ALA A 821 -24.69 -11.67 -47.74
C ALA A 821 -23.79 -12.59 -46.90
N LEU A 822 -24.00 -12.59 -45.62
CA LEU A 822 -23.16 -13.26 -44.59
C LEU A 822 -23.20 -14.79 -44.68
N ALA A 823 -24.24 -15.38 -45.27
CA ALA A 823 -24.53 -16.82 -45.16
C ALA A 823 -24.31 -17.64 -46.42
N ARG A 824 -23.90 -17.07 -47.57
CA ARG A 824 -23.68 -17.83 -48.79
C ARG A 824 -22.40 -18.65 -48.77
N GLY A 825 -22.46 -19.85 -48.17
CA GLY A 825 -21.47 -20.91 -48.42
C GLY A 825 -21.84 -21.72 -49.67
N ARG A 826 -20.88 -22.21 -50.42
CA ARG A 826 -21.10 -23.21 -51.48
C ARG A 826 -21.83 -24.42 -50.87
N ARG A 827 -23.12 -24.53 -51.05
CA ARG A 827 -23.87 -25.75 -50.79
C ARG A 827 -23.52 -26.77 -51.87
N HIS A 828 -22.80 -27.81 -51.51
CA HIS A 828 -22.91 -29.07 -52.20
C HIS A 828 -24.19 -29.76 -51.70
N GLY A 829 -25.22 -29.82 -52.53
CA GLY A 829 -26.41 -30.64 -52.33
C GLY A 829 -27.69 -29.84 -52.13
N ALA A 830 -28.59 -29.95 -53.11
CA ALA A 830 -30.02 -29.74 -53.20
C ALA A 830 -30.76 -28.85 -52.18
N ALA A 831 -31.37 -27.82 -52.73
CA ALA A 831 -32.21 -26.89 -51.98
C ALA A 831 -33.49 -27.58 -51.45
N SER A 832 -33.84 -27.25 -50.22
CA SER A 832 -35.19 -27.39 -49.66
C SER A 832 -35.78 -25.99 -49.54
N PRO A 833 -37.08 -25.75 -50.00
CA PRO A 833 -37.58 -24.39 -50.16
C PRO A 833 -38.13 -23.69 -48.91
N ASP A 834 -37.99 -24.25 -47.72
CA ASP A 834 -38.67 -23.74 -46.53
C ASP A 834 -37.70 -23.42 -45.39
N GLN A 835 -36.95 -22.28 -45.51
CA GLN A 835 -36.38 -21.67 -44.34
C GLN A 835 -36.63 -20.16 -44.33
N LEU A 836 -37.71 -19.78 -43.64
CA LEU A 836 -38.07 -18.38 -43.32
C LEU A 836 -36.98 -17.73 -42.51
N GLY A 837 -36.43 -16.62 -43.01
CA GLY A 837 -35.45 -15.81 -42.28
C GLY A 837 -36.12 -15.18 -41.06
N LEU A 838 -35.49 -15.31 -39.90
CA LEU A 838 -36.03 -14.93 -38.58
C LEU A 838 -36.12 -13.42 -38.35
N PHE A 839 -35.67 -12.55 -39.27
CA PHE A 839 -35.60 -11.09 -39.08
C PHE A 839 -35.81 -10.28 -40.39
N GLY A 840 -36.53 -10.78 -41.38
CA GLY A 840 -36.91 -10.00 -42.54
C GLY A 840 -38.37 -9.55 -42.46
N ALA A 841 -38.63 -8.25 -42.48
CA ALA A 841 -39.97 -7.77 -42.79
C ALA A 841 -40.36 -8.24 -44.24
N PRO A 842 -41.56 -8.71 -44.48
CA PRO A 842 -41.96 -9.09 -45.82
C PRO A 842 -41.83 -7.89 -46.78
N PRO A 843 -41.34 -8.11 -48.00
CA PRO A 843 -41.21 -7.03 -48.98
C PRO A 843 -42.58 -6.38 -49.19
N ASP A 844 -42.59 -5.06 -49.14
CA ASP A 844 -43.78 -4.28 -49.41
C ASP A 844 -44.26 -4.58 -50.85
N PRO A 845 -45.47 -5.21 -51.02
CA PRO A 845 -45.94 -5.61 -52.32
C PRO A 845 -46.16 -4.42 -53.28
N VAL A 846 -46.33 -3.21 -52.72
CA VAL A 846 -46.50 -1.99 -53.51
C VAL A 846 -45.16 -1.55 -54.09
N ALA A 847 -44.07 -1.66 -53.32
CA ALA A 847 -42.72 -1.31 -53.76
C ALA A 847 -42.22 -2.31 -54.81
N ALA A 848 -42.52 -3.60 -54.66
CA ALA A 848 -42.17 -4.64 -55.63
C ALA A 848 -42.88 -4.42 -56.97
N GLY A 849 -44.19 -4.17 -56.96
CA GLY A 849 -44.96 -3.86 -58.17
C GLY A 849 -44.48 -2.59 -58.89
N LEU A 850 -44.14 -1.57 -58.20
CA LEU A 850 -43.58 -0.33 -58.73
C LEU A 850 -42.21 -0.52 -59.38
N ARG A 851 -41.37 -1.39 -58.82
CA ARG A 851 -40.05 -1.77 -59.41
C ARG A 851 -40.21 -2.47 -60.74
N GLU A 852 -41.13 -3.39 -60.86
CA GLU A 852 -41.43 -4.06 -62.14
C GLU A 852 -42.00 -3.10 -63.18
N GLU A 853 -42.96 -2.24 -62.83
CA GLU A 853 -43.52 -1.20 -63.73
C GLU A 853 -42.45 -0.22 -64.22
N ILE A 854 -41.53 0.24 -63.35
CA ILE A 854 -40.44 1.13 -63.70
C ILE A 854 -39.42 0.44 -64.61
N ALA A 855 -39.05 -0.84 -64.30
CA ALA A 855 -38.11 -1.64 -65.09
C ALA A 855 -38.63 -1.98 -66.50
N GLY A 856 -39.94 -2.08 -66.65
CA GLY A 856 -40.58 -2.37 -67.97
C GLY A 856 -40.93 -1.11 -68.82
N LEU A 857 -40.56 0.10 -68.36
CA LEU A 857 -40.89 1.32 -68.99
C LEU A 857 -40.02 1.63 -70.21
N ASP A 858 -40.61 1.80 -71.38
CA ASP A 858 -39.90 2.31 -72.57
C ASP A 858 -39.79 3.82 -72.47
N LEU A 859 -38.63 4.32 -72.12
CA LEU A 859 -38.41 5.79 -71.93
C LEU A 859 -38.43 6.57 -73.24
N ASP A 860 -38.07 5.95 -74.36
CA ASP A 860 -37.94 6.59 -75.67
C ASP A 860 -39.31 6.85 -76.30
N GLY A 861 -40.34 6.04 -75.93
CA GLY A 861 -41.71 6.21 -76.36
C GLY A 861 -42.62 7.06 -75.48
N LEU A 862 -42.11 7.56 -74.34
CA LEU A 862 -42.95 8.19 -73.34
C LEU A 862 -43.06 9.72 -73.57
N ARG A 863 -44.28 10.22 -73.70
CA ARG A 863 -44.47 11.69 -73.76
C ARG A 863 -44.34 12.35 -72.41
N PRO A 864 -43.83 13.58 -72.31
CA PRO A 864 -43.64 14.27 -71.00
C PRO A 864 -44.91 14.32 -70.13
N LEU A 865 -46.11 14.47 -70.70
CA LEU A 865 -47.37 14.47 -69.98
C LEU A 865 -47.72 13.10 -69.41
N ASP A 866 -47.40 12.04 -70.12
CA ASP A 866 -47.65 10.66 -69.70
C ASP A 866 -46.67 10.23 -68.63
N ALA A 867 -45.41 10.70 -68.68
CA ALA A 867 -44.42 10.54 -67.64
C ALA A 867 -44.86 11.20 -66.32
N LEU A 868 -45.38 12.43 -66.35
CA LEU A 868 -45.90 13.15 -65.18
C LEU A 868 -47.12 12.42 -64.58
N ASN A 869 -47.99 11.90 -65.41
CA ASN A 869 -49.14 11.14 -64.95
C ASN A 869 -48.75 9.83 -64.28
N LEU A 870 -47.76 9.13 -64.81
CA LEU A 870 -47.20 7.91 -64.20
C LEU A 870 -46.55 8.21 -62.86
N ILE A 871 -45.75 9.24 -62.78
CA ILE A 871 -45.09 9.66 -61.48
C ILE A 871 -46.20 10.03 -60.49
N ALA A 872 -47.23 10.76 -60.86
CA ALA A 872 -48.36 11.12 -60.01
C ALA A 872 -49.14 9.87 -59.50
N ALA A 873 -49.33 8.91 -60.38
CA ALA A 873 -49.94 7.64 -60.04
C ALA A 873 -49.11 6.81 -59.08
N TRP A 874 -47.81 6.75 -59.28
CA TRP A 874 -46.83 6.04 -58.38
C TRP A 874 -46.75 6.77 -57.00
N LYS A 875 -46.72 8.09 -56.98
CA LYS A 875 -46.75 8.85 -55.76
C LYS A 875 -48.01 8.60 -54.91
N LYS A 876 -49.19 8.47 -55.59
CA LYS A 876 -50.46 8.13 -54.96
C LYS A 876 -50.53 6.71 -54.39
N ARG A 877 -49.75 5.77 -54.93
CA ARG A 877 -49.65 4.38 -54.49
C ARG A 877 -48.64 4.18 -53.38
N LEU A 878 -47.68 5.09 -53.24
CA LEU A 878 -46.69 5.10 -52.16
C LEU A 878 -47.18 5.82 -50.90
N GLY A 879 -48.24 6.50 -50.88
CA GLY A 879 -48.80 7.25 -49.78
C GLY A 879 -48.46 8.71 -49.90
#